data_7270c3f7b0ce12e5aace12d4a975fee6
#
_entry.id   7270c3f7b0ce12e5aace12d4a975fee6
#
_cell.length_a   1.000
_cell.length_b   1.000
_cell.length_c   1.000
_cell.angle_alpha   90.00
_cell.angle_beta   90.00
_cell.angle_gamma   90.00
#
_symmetry.space_group_name_H-M   'P 1'
#
loop_
_entity.id
_entity.type
_entity.pdbx_description
1 polymer ?
#
loop_
_entity_poly.entity_id
_entity_poly.type
_entity_poly.pdbx_seq_one_letter_code
_entity_poly.pdbx_strand_id
1 'polypeptide(L)'
;MQAVIMAGGFGTRLKPLTNNTPKPMIHIANKPMMEHVINLLKTYGINDLIVLLYVQPELIKNHFKDGADFGVKIEYVLAEEDYGTAGAVKNVENIIKEDNFVVISADIITDINLSRPIDFHISGKSDATIVLTRVENPLAFGIVITDSEGRITKFLEKPTWSEVFSDTINTGIYILNKSALKMIPEKSEFDFSKDLFPMLLKENKNLFGHISSGYWKDVGTLSEYRQSQLDIISGKIDLNIEGESLPDKNIKIGGKSIIDISCDVENSIFGKDVHILRDCKIKNCVIGDNCTIGDATQISGSVIGKGSKIGSNCDIQEAVLGYKSVVGSNVFIGSGAVISDVCHIGNSAVINPNVKIWPFKNVEDGAILSESLIWSDKWSAKIFGQYGITALANLEVTPEFASKLGAAFGATIGKNRTISVSRDSHKTSRLFSRAMMSGVLSVGVNVNDFSDTPISIVRYQAKQFKSSGGIHVRKHPFDKKLLNIKFFDSNGLDLSSLGEQKIERLFFREDYSRVGSEDTGEIFYPTHGTEYYTDGFLNTIDVDKIIKRKFKIVIDYSYGSSSKIFPSIIGKLGIDSVHLNANLDQTKITKTEREFKKSLKELSSIVRSINADLGIFIDNGGEKIYICDENGDNIDGNTALTLMALLVMKTEKTDRSITVPAGSSFNITKSAKDYNFEIFFAKNSSSCLMEKSANSNIYFAGDNEGGYIYSKFMPAFDGMYSAIKLLEMLAKLNTSIKNEMRFIEPTYFEYKRVPCPTELKGFIMRKFFEKYSGDNVLLIDGIKLIKSSGWVLAYPTSEGAHFEIFSESRDKEESLSLLNQFNNDIERWKNERDVSALS
;
A
#
# COMPACT_ATOMS: atom_id res chain seq x y z
N MET A 1 -0.04 33.52 -40.93
CA MET A 1 0.36 33.80 -39.50
C MET A 1 0.80 32.52 -38.86
N GLN A 2 1.88 32.52 -38.08
CA GLN A 2 2.37 31.37 -37.33
C GLN A 2 1.76 31.38 -35.92
N ALA A 3 1.73 30.21 -35.27
CA ALA A 3 1.39 30.10 -33.86
C ALA A 3 2.47 29.32 -33.06
N VAL A 4 2.67 29.75 -31.81
CA VAL A 4 3.52 29.07 -30.84
C VAL A 4 2.61 28.44 -29.80
N ILE A 5 2.66 27.12 -29.68
CA ILE A 5 1.88 26.32 -28.72
C ILE A 5 2.78 26.01 -27.52
N MET A 6 2.39 26.48 -26.34
CA MET A 6 3.11 26.21 -25.09
C MET A 6 2.65 24.89 -24.48
N ALA A 7 3.47 23.83 -24.63
CA ALA A 7 3.15 22.46 -24.21
C ALA A 7 4.13 21.92 -23.12
N GLY A 8 4.76 22.79 -22.33
CA GLY A 8 5.79 22.43 -21.36
C GLY A 8 5.31 22.22 -19.91
N GLY A 9 4.04 22.40 -19.59
CA GLY A 9 3.53 22.39 -18.23
C GLY A 9 3.56 21.01 -17.53
N PHE A 10 3.93 20.96 -16.24
CA PHE A 10 4.05 19.72 -15.44
C PHE A 10 2.70 19.05 -15.09
N GLY A 11 1.59 19.76 -15.12
CA GLY A 11 0.26 19.23 -14.82
C GLY A 11 0.10 18.62 -13.43
N THR A 12 0.82 19.10 -12.42
CA THR A 12 0.88 18.50 -11.06
C THR A 12 -0.47 18.41 -10.36
N ARG A 13 -1.38 19.35 -10.61
CA ARG A 13 -2.75 19.37 -10.02
C ARG A 13 -3.72 18.35 -10.64
N LEU A 14 -3.38 17.80 -11.83
CA LEU A 14 -4.14 16.72 -12.49
C LEU A 14 -3.67 15.31 -12.10
N LYS A 15 -2.65 15.18 -11.23
CA LYS A 15 -2.27 13.86 -10.73
C LYS A 15 -3.45 13.17 -10.06
N PRO A 16 -3.65 11.86 -10.30
CA PRO A 16 -2.67 10.91 -10.86
C PRO A 16 -2.71 10.74 -12.40
N LEU A 17 -3.58 11.39 -13.16
CA LEU A 17 -3.71 11.22 -14.62
C LEU A 17 -2.45 11.66 -15.39
N THR A 18 -1.73 12.66 -14.86
CA THR A 18 -0.51 13.20 -15.49
C THR A 18 0.78 12.53 -15.07
N ASN A 19 0.73 11.39 -14.40
CA ASN A 19 1.95 10.66 -14.03
C ASN A 19 2.66 10.05 -15.25
N ASN A 20 1.89 9.47 -16.17
CA ASN A 20 2.40 8.79 -17.36
C ASN A 20 2.07 9.52 -18.67
N THR A 21 1.25 10.56 -18.61
CA THR A 21 0.74 11.28 -19.79
C THR A 21 0.93 12.78 -19.56
N PRO A 22 1.65 13.51 -20.43
CA PRO A 22 1.80 14.95 -20.28
C PRO A 22 0.45 15.66 -20.42
N LYS A 23 0.24 16.75 -19.71
CA LYS A 23 -1.04 17.48 -19.65
C LYS A 23 -1.67 17.75 -21.02
N PRO A 24 -0.96 18.19 -22.06
CA PRO A 24 -1.53 18.40 -23.40
C PRO A 24 -2.09 17.15 -24.06
N MET A 25 -1.67 15.96 -23.63
CA MET A 25 -2.09 14.66 -24.17
C MET A 25 -3.25 14.02 -23.40
N ILE A 26 -3.72 14.63 -22.33
CA ILE A 26 -4.92 14.19 -21.61
C ILE A 26 -6.13 14.35 -22.55
N HIS A 27 -6.95 13.30 -22.66
CA HIS A 27 -8.06 13.28 -23.60
C HIS A 27 -9.29 14.02 -23.08
N ILE A 28 -9.84 14.89 -23.92
CA ILE A 28 -11.14 15.53 -23.74
C ILE A 28 -12.00 15.12 -24.93
N ALA A 29 -13.19 14.59 -24.70
CA ALA A 29 -14.06 14.04 -25.75
C ALA A 29 -13.30 13.06 -26.69
N ASN A 30 -12.50 12.19 -26.10
CA ASN A 30 -11.68 11.17 -26.76
C ASN A 30 -10.52 11.67 -27.65
N LYS A 31 -10.16 12.96 -27.58
CA LYS A 31 -9.02 13.55 -28.29
C LYS A 31 -8.08 14.25 -27.31
N PRO A 32 -6.75 14.25 -27.54
CA PRO A 32 -5.81 15.05 -26.74
C PRO A 32 -6.20 16.53 -26.69
N MET A 33 -6.02 17.19 -25.53
CA MET A 33 -6.31 18.63 -25.42
C MET A 33 -5.59 19.46 -26.48
N MET A 34 -4.33 19.16 -26.76
CA MET A 34 -3.56 19.87 -27.79
C MET A 34 -4.14 19.68 -29.20
N GLU A 35 -4.83 18.56 -29.50
CA GLU A 35 -5.50 18.37 -30.79
C GLU A 35 -6.67 19.34 -30.99
N HIS A 36 -7.40 19.67 -29.91
CA HIS A 36 -8.45 20.71 -29.96
C HIS A 36 -7.86 22.08 -30.22
N VAL A 37 -6.70 22.41 -29.64
CA VAL A 37 -5.98 23.67 -29.91
C VAL A 37 -5.50 23.71 -31.37
N ILE A 38 -4.94 22.64 -31.89
CA ILE A 38 -4.51 22.55 -33.30
C ILE A 38 -5.71 22.75 -34.24
N ASN A 39 -6.83 22.10 -33.97
CA ASN A 39 -8.06 22.24 -34.76
C ASN A 39 -8.61 23.65 -34.71
N LEU A 40 -8.57 24.32 -33.53
CA LEU A 40 -8.95 25.73 -33.41
C LEU A 40 -8.08 26.61 -34.31
N LEU A 41 -6.76 26.51 -34.20
CA LEU A 41 -5.82 27.29 -35.02
C LEU A 41 -6.02 27.06 -36.52
N LYS A 42 -6.20 25.81 -36.93
CA LYS A 42 -6.48 25.42 -38.29
C LYS A 42 -7.78 26.05 -38.84
N THR A 43 -8.83 26.13 -38.02
CA THR A 43 -10.12 26.75 -38.43
C THR A 43 -9.94 28.20 -38.81
N TYR A 44 -8.98 28.91 -38.20
CA TYR A 44 -8.65 30.28 -38.51
C TYR A 44 -7.46 30.45 -39.47
N GLY A 45 -7.09 29.38 -40.19
CA GLY A 45 -6.06 29.41 -41.22
C GLY A 45 -4.61 29.49 -40.73
N ILE A 46 -4.39 29.18 -39.48
CA ILE A 46 -3.07 29.17 -38.83
C ILE A 46 -2.52 27.75 -38.88
N ASN A 47 -1.75 27.42 -39.94
CA ASN A 47 -1.32 26.04 -40.22
C ASN A 47 0.20 25.84 -40.02
N ASP A 48 1.00 26.85 -39.73
CA ASP A 48 2.46 26.76 -39.43
C ASP A 48 2.64 26.94 -37.93
N LEU A 49 2.92 25.82 -37.20
CA LEU A 49 2.88 25.73 -35.77
C LEU A 49 4.27 25.42 -35.19
N ILE A 50 4.68 26.14 -34.17
CA ILE A 50 5.87 25.88 -33.37
C ILE A 50 5.40 25.36 -32.00
N VAL A 51 5.83 24.15 -31.59
CA VAL A 51 5.42 23.54 -30.32
C VAL A 51 6.59 23.50 -29.36
N LEU A 52 6.43 24.19 -28.23
CA LEU A 52 7.43 24.23 -27.19
C LEU A 52 7.21 23.06 -26.22
N LEU A 53 8.22 22.18 -26.11
CA LEU A 53 8.17 20.97 -25.32
C LEU A 53 9.14 21.03 -24.14
N TYR A 54 8.74 20.44 -23.02
CA TYR A 54 9.62 20.25 -21.86
C TYR A 54 9.36 18.88 -21.18
N VAL A 55 8.14 18.58 -20.80
CA VAL A 55 7.76 17.34 -20.07
C VAL A 55 7.34 16.25 -21.05
N GLN A 56 7.97 15.07 -20.98
CA GLN A 56 7.64 13.88 -21.78
C GLN A 56 7.43 14.17 -23.30
N PRO A 57 8.39 14.81 -23.97
CA PRO A 57 8.23 15.33 -25.32
C PRO A 57 7.94 14.24 -26.37
N GLU A 58 8.43 13.01 -26.15
CA GLU A 58 8.30 11.91 -27.11
C GLU A 58 6.83 11.47 -27.31
N LEU A 59 5.99 11.54 -26.28
CA LEU A 59 4.56 11.19 -26.40
C LEU A 59 3.83 12.17 -27.35
N ILE A 60 4.17 13.46 -27.25
CA ILE A 60 3.57 14.50 -28.11
C ILE A 60 4.10 14.34 -29.56
N LYS A 61 5.43 14.21 -29.74
CA LYS A 61 6.04 14.03 -31.07
C LYS A 61 5.54 12.77 -31.78
N ASN A 62 5.43 11.65 -31.08
CA ASN A 62 4.96 10.38 -31.66
C ASN A 62 3.50 10.44 -32.10
N HIS A 63 2.67 11.22 -31.42
CA HIS A 63 1.25 11.35 -31.77
C HIS A 63 1.04 12.32 -32.94
N PHE A 64 1.61 13.52 -32.88
CA PHE A 64 1.34 14.56 -33.88
C PHE A 64 2.33 14.54 -35.05
N LYS A 65 3.47 13.87 -34.91
CA LYS A 65 4.55 13.77 -35.92
C LYS A 65 4.91 15.15 -36.48
N ASP A 66 4.91 15.32 -37.79
CA ASP A 66 5.13 16.61 -38.49
C ASP A 66 3.85 17.46 -38.66
N GLY A 67 2.71 16.97 -38.15
CA GLY A 67 1.41 17.62 -38.26
C GLY A 67 0.64 17.33 -39.53
N ALA A 68 1.21 16.64 -40.52
CA ALA A 68 0.56 16.38 -41.81
C ALA A 68 -0.77 15.63 -41.67
N ASP A 69 -0.85 14.64 -40.78
CA ASP A 69 -2.07 13.88 -40.52
C ASP A 69 -3.23 14.77 -39.98
N PHE A 70 -2.91 15.91 -39.40
CA PHE A 70 -3.85 16.92 -38.85
C PHE A 70 -4.09 18.09 -39.80
N GLY A 71 -3.38 18.14 -40.93
CA GLY A 71 -3.46 19.19 -41.93
C GLY A 71 -2.77 20.49 -41.52
N VAL A 72 -1.75 20.42 -40.71
CA VAL A 72 -0.89 21.50 -40.28
C VAL A 72 0.60 21.11 -40.42
N LYS A 73 1.51 22.07 -40.29
CA LYS A 73 2.93 21.82 -40.21
C LYS A 73 3.41 22.14 -38.79
N ILE A 74 4.08 21.18 -38.14
CA ILE A 74 4.56 21.33 -36.78
C ILE A 74 6.09 21.29 -36.74
N GLU A 75 6.68 22.32 -36.12
CA GLU A 75 8.09 22.35 -35.76
C GLU A 75 8.23 22.30 -34.22
N TYR A 76 9.01 21.33 -33.71
CA TYR A 76 9.16 21.11 -32.28
C TYR A 76 10.47 21.74 -31.77
N VAL A 77 10.37 22.44 -30.64
CA VAL A 77 11.53 22.95 -29.90
C VAL A 77 11.51 22.43 -28.48
N LEU A 78 12.56 21.71 -28.11
CA LEU A 78 12.75 21.18 -26.77
C LEU A 78 13.51 22.17 -25.91
N ALA A 79 12.95 22.59 -24.81
CA ALA A 79 13.64 23.44 -23.84
C ALA A 79 14.65 22.59 -23.04
N GLU A 80 15.86 23.14 -22.84
CA GLU A 80 16.93 22.52 -22.04
C GLU A 80 16.64 22.65 -20.54
N GLU A 81 16.01 23.77 -20.15
CA GLU A 81 15.65 24.12 -18.78
C GLU A 81 14.25 24.75 -18.74
N ASP A 82 13.70 24.97 -17.55
CA ASP A 82 12.45 25.71 -17.37
C ASP A 82 12.70 27.21 -17.52
N TYR A 83 12.43 27.74 -18.71
CA TYR A 83 12.56 29.16 -19.01
C TYR A 83 11.30 29.97 -18.71
N GLY A 84 10.32 29.42 -18.02
CA GLY A 84 9.01 30.04 -17.86
C GLY A 84 8.24 30.15 -19.17
N THR A 85 7.13 30.89 -19.19
CA THR A 85 6.25 30.99 -20.37
C THR A 85 6.80 31.89 -21.47
N ALA A 86 7.20 33.11 -21.13
CA ALA A 86 7.72 34.09 -22.11
C ALA A 86 9.16 33.77 -22.51
N GLY A 87 10.01 33.31 -21.59
CA GLY A 87 11.39 32.91 -21.92
C GLY A 87 11.43 31.70 -22.86
N ALA A 88 10.50 30.77 -22.76
CA ALA A 88 10.38 29.66 -23.70
C ALA A 88 10.03 30.16 -25.13
N VAL A 89 9.14 31.15 -25.25
CA VAL A 89 8.82 31.78 -26.55
C VAL A 89 9.99 32.60 -27.08
N LYS A 90 10.79 33.26 -26.22
CA LYS A 90 12.01 33.95 -26.63
C LYS A 90 13.02 33.03 -27.32
N ASN A 91 13.15 31.79 -26.81
CA ASN A 91 14.12 30.83 -27.39
C ASN A 91 13.77 30.39 -28.83
N VAL A 92 12.56 30.68 -29.32
CA VAL A 92 12.14 30.39 -30.69
C VAL A 92 12.04 31.63 -31.58
N GLU A 93 12.48 32.79 -31.10
CA GLU A 93 12.45 34.06 -31.88
C GLU A 93 13.02 33.93 -33.27
N ASN A 94 14.11 33.18 -33.45
CA ASN A 94 14.78 32.99 -34.74
C ASN A 94 13.98 32.07 -35.70
N ILE A 95 13.04 31.28 -35.22
CA ILE A 95 12.22 30.37 -35.99
C ILE A 95 10.91 31.05 -36.42
N ILE A 96 10.48 32.07 -35.64
CA ILE A 96 9.30 32.87 -35.98
C ILE A 96 9.64 33.75 -37.20
N LYS A 97 8.89 33.54 -38.31
CA LYS A 97 9.15 34.18 -39.61
C LYS A 97 8.39 35.47 -39.77
N GLU A 98 7.26 35.61 -39.08
CA GLU A 98 6.33 36.76 -39.26
C GLU A 98 6.44 37.75 -38.10
N ASP A 99 6.13 39.00 -38.39
CA ASP A 99 6.18 40.07 -37.38
C ASP A 99 5.11 39.92 -36.31
N ASN A 100 3.92 39.41 -36.66
CA ASN A 100 2.84 39.13 -35.73
C ASN A 100 2.54 37.65 -35.72
N PHE A 101 2.43 37.06 -34.55
CA PHE A 101 2.19 35.64 -34.32
C PHE A 101 1.29 35.39 -33.10
N VAL A 102 0.65 34.24 -33.06
CA VAL A 102 -0.20 33.79 -31.93
C VAL A 102 0.62 32.98 -30.96
N VAL A 103 0.43 33.19 -29.66
CA VAL A 103 0.89 32.28 -28.60
C VAL A 103 -0.34 31.70 -27.89
N ILE A 104 -0.37 30.39 -27.69
CA ILE A 104 -1.51 29.73 -27.09
C ILE A 104 -1.05 28.57 -26.17
N SER A 105 -1.71 28.43 -25.04
CA SER A 105 -1.47 27.28 -24.13
C SER A 105 -2.08 26.00 -24.70
N ALA A 106 -1.35 24.87 -24.59
CA ALA A 106 -1.78 23.57 -25.09
C ALA A 106 -2.82 22.86 -24.19
N ASP A 107 -3.17 23.44 -23.07
CA ASP A 107 -3.96 22.84 -21.99
C ASP A 107 -5.29 23.58 -21.72
N ILE A 108 -5.73 24.37 -22.67
CA ILE A 108 -7.02 25.06 -22.65
C ILE A 108 -8.02 24.39 -23.60
N ILE A 109 -9.28 24.48 -23.23
CA ILE A 109 -10.41 24.10 -24.12
C ILE A 109 -11.23 25.35 -24.40
N THR A 110 -11.37 25.68 -25.68
CA THR A 110 -12.01 26.92 -26.12
C THR A 110 -12.53 26.86 -27.54
N ASP A 111 -13.62 27.58 -27.81
CA ASP A 111 -14.16 27.89 -29.15
C ASP A 111 -14.12 29.37 -29.48
N ILE A 112 -13.31 30.14 -28.77
CA ILE A 112 -13.15 31.59 -28.99
C ILE A 112 -12.75 31.86 -30.47
N ASN A 113 -13.45 32.83 -31.09
CA ASN A 113 -13.15 33.26 -32.45
C ASN A 113 -11.86 34.09 -32.47
N LEU A 114 -10.79 33.50 -33.02
CA LEU A 114 -9.44 34.14 -33.07
C LEU A 114 -9.31 35.25 -34.12
N SER A 115 -10.18 35.31 -35.13
CA SER A 115 -10.07 36.37 -36.17
C SER A 115 -10.22 37.76 -35.57
N ARG A 116 -11.18 37.96 -34.65
CA ARG A 116 -11.45 39.27 -34.03
C ARG A 116 -10.27 39.83 -33.23
N PRO A 117 -9.65 39.11 -32.29
CA PRO A 117 -8.50 39.61 -31.57
C PRO A 117 -7.26 39.78 -32.46
N ILE A 118 -7.12 38.96 -33.53
CA ILE A 118 -6.04 39.13 -34.52
C ILE A 118 -6.23 40.44 -35.31
N ASP A 119 -7.44 40.68 -35.84
CA ASP A 119 -7.74 41.92 -36.57
C ASP A 119 -7.59 43.18 -35.70
N PHE A 120 -8.02 43.05 -34.44
CA PHE A 120 -7.85 44.12 -33.44
C PHE A 120 -6.37 44.43 -33.19
N HIS A 121 -5.52 43.42 -33.05
CA HIS A 121 -4.09 43.54 -32.84
C HIS A 121 -3.41 44.26 -34.00
N ILE A 122 -3.73 43.82 -35.24
CA ILE A 122 -3.13 44.35 -36.48
C ILE A 122 -3.55 45.82 -36.70
N SER A 123 -4.84 46.12 -36.56
CA SER A 123 -5.39 47.46 -36.78
C SER A 123 -4.92 48.46 -35.72
N GLY A 124 -4.77 48.00 -34.47
CA GLY A 124 -4.26 48.78 -33.34
C GLY A 124 -2.74 48.96 -33.33
N LYS A 125 -2.00 48.29 -34.22
CA LYS A 125 -0.53 48.26 -34.22
C LYS A 125 0.04 47.96 -32.83
N SER A 126 -0.55 46.91 -32.20
CA SER A 126 -0.22 46.56 -30.83
C SER A 126 1.14 45.90 -30.71
N ASP A 127 1.89 46.14 -29.64
CA ASP A 127 3.07 45.33 -29.31
C ASP A 127 2.65 43.96 -28.76
N ALA A 128 1.55 43.91 -27.97
CA ALA A 128 0.93 42.69 -27.51
C ALA A 128 -0.59 42.87 -27.31
N THR A 129 -1.37 41.88 -27.63
CA THR A 129 -2.81 41.79 -27.34
C THR A 129 -3.09 40.52 -26.56
N ILE A 130 -3.66 40.68 -25.37
CA ILE A 130 -4.13 39.54 -24.52
C ILE A 130 -5.59 39.27 -24.86
N VAL A 131 -5.91 38.03 -25.20
CA VAL A 131 -7.30 37.59 -25.32
C VAL A 131 -7.87 37.41 -23.92
N LEU A 132 -8.96 38.06 -23.60
CA LEU A 132 -9.61 38.09 -22.30
C LEU A 132 -10.97 37.39 -22.39
N THR A 133 -11.38 36.81 -21.28
CA THR A 133 -12.75 36.31 -21.08
C THR A 133 -13.25 36.68 -19.68
N ARG A 134 -14.56 36.57 -19.43
CA ARG A 134 -15.16 36.82 -18.13
C ARG A 134 -15.44 35.53 -17.40
N VAL A 135 -15.13 35.49 -16.10
CA VAL A 135 -15.38 34.36 -15.23
C VAL A 135 -16.00 34.80 -13.90
N GLU A 136 -16.81 33.93 -13.31
CA GLU A 136 -17.45 34.19 -12.01
C GLU A 136 -16.44 34.25 -10.85
N ASN A 137 -15.39 33.42 -10.89
CA ASN A 137 -14.34 33.40 -9.87
C ASN A 137 -12.97 33.65 -10.48
N PRO A 138 -12.47 34.89 -10.46
CA PRO A 138 -11.22 35.28 -11.11
C PRO A 138 -9.95 35.01 -10.28
N LEU A 139 -10.04 34.61 -9.01
CA LEU A 139 -8.91 34.51 -8.08
C LEU A 139 -7.79 33.53 -8.53
N ALA A 140 -8.14 32.54 -9.34
CA ALA A 140 -7.18 31.55 -9.82
C ALA A 140 -6.36 32.02 -11.02
N PHE A 141 -6.68 33.19 -11.59
CA PHE A 141 -6.16 33.68 -12.87
C PHE A 141 -5.53 35.06 -12.76
N GLY A 142 -4.88 35.49 -13.82
CA GLY A 142 -4.43 36.87 -13.97
C GLY A 142 -5.61 37.78 -14.33
N ILE A 143 -5.93 38.75 -13.50
CA ILE A 143 -7.01 39.73 -13.74
C ILE A 143 -6.45 40.86 -14.56
N VAL A 144 -7.23 41.29 -15.56
CA VAL A 144 -6.83 42.41 -16.46
C VAL A 144 -7.91 43.50 -16.43
N ILE A 145 -7.48 44.73 -16.25
CA ILE A 145 -8.36 45.90 -16.30
C ILE A 145 -7.99 46.69 -17.55
N THR A 146 -8.98 46.96 -18.40
CA THR A 146 -8.83 47.76 -19.62
C THR A 146 -9.62 49.06 -19.53
N ASP A 147 -9.19 50.07 -20.28
CA ASP A 147 -10.01 51.23 -20.55
C ASP A 147 -11.06 50.97 -21.65
N SER A 148 -11.80 52.03 -22.05
CA SER A 148 -12.84 51.98 -23.09
C SER A 148 -12.31 51.64 -24.48
N GLU A 149 -11.05 51.83 -24.76
CA GLU A 149 -10.39 51.51 -26.03
C GLU A 149 -9.72 50.13 -26.03
N GLY A 150 -9.82 49.41 -24.89
CA GLY A 150 -9.20 48.09 -24.70
C GLY A 150 -7.72 48.15 -24.31
N ARG A 151 -7.15 49.33 -24.03
CA ARG A 151 -5.78 49.42 -23.51
C ARG A 151 -5.73 48.90 -22.11
N ILE A 152 -4.77 48.02 -21.78
CA ILE A 152 -4.62 47.48 -20.44
C ILE A 152 -4.04 48.55 -19.53
N THR A 153 -4.75 48.86 -18.45
CA THR A 153 -4.35 49.85 -17.44
C THR A 153 -3.77 49.17 -16.19
N LYS A 154 -4.20 47.93 -15.90
CA LYS A 154 -3.68 47.17 -14.75
C LYS A 154 -3.71 45.68 -15.03
N PHE A 155 -2.69 44.98 -14.57
CA PHE A 155 -2.58 43.52 -14.60
C PHE A 155 -2.28 43.00 -13.17
N LEU A 156 -3.01 42.02 -12.67
CA LEU A 156 -2.87 41.46 -11.32
C LEU A 156 -2.84 39.92 -11.44
N GLU A 157 -1.74 39.28 -11.11
CA GLU A 157 -1.62 37.81 -11.14
C GLU A 157 -2.10 37.22 -9.82
N LYS A 158 -3.16 36.39 -9.88
CA LYS A 158 -3.76 35.68 -8.74
C LYS A 158 -3.99 36.56 -7.51
N PRO A 159 -4.80 37.62 -7.61
CA PRO A 159 -5.01 38.57 -6.53
C PRO A 159 -5.87 37.98 -5.39
N THR A 160 -5.91 38.68 -4.27
CA THR A 160 -6.88 38.41 -3.19
C THR A 160 -8.24 39.07 -3.50
N TRP A 161 -9.32 38.66 -2.84
CA TRP A 161 -10.66 39.25 -3.08
C TRP A 161 -10.70 40.76 -2.89
N SER A 162 -9.88 41.33 -2.02
CA SER A 162 -9.78 42.77 -1.81
C SER A 162 -9.15 43.53 -2.98
N GLU A 163 -8.51 42.83 -3.91
CA GLU A 163 -7.83 43.38 -5.10
C GLU A 163 -8.62 43.15 -6.39
N VAL A 164 -9.75 42.42 -6.31
CA VAL A 164 -10.58 42.08 -7.46
C VAL A 164 -11.52 43.23 -7.81
N PHE A 165 -11.19 43.96 -8.90
CA PHE A 165 -11.98 45.06 -9.45
C PHE A 165 -12.49 44.77 -10.87
N SER A 166 -12.31 43.55 -11.38
CA SER A 166 -12.72 43.12 -12.72
C SER A 166 -12.97 41.60 -12.72
N ASP A 167 -13.91 41.16 -13.55
CA ASP A 167 -14.20 39.75 -13.84
C ASP A 167 -13.50 39.23 -15.11
N THR A 168 -12.72 40.13 -15.78
CA THR A 168 -11.95 39.78 -16.99
C THR A 168 -10.61 39.18 -16.63
N ILE A 169 -10.33 38.02 -17.22
CA ILE A 169 -9.11 37.27 -16.96
C ILE A 169 -8.30 37.01 -18.23
N ASN A 170 -7.02 36.73 -18.02
CA ASN A 170 -6.08 36.28 -19.05
C ASN A 170 -6.38 34.82 -19.43
N THR A 171 -6.63 34.59 -20.73
CA THR A 171 -6.98 33.26 -21.24
C THR A 171 -5.79 32.36 -21.58
N GLY A 172 -4.55 32.89 -21.55
CA GLY A 172 -3.39 32.17 -22.07
C GLY A 172 -3.29 32.16 -23.60
N ILE A 173 -4.02 33.07 -24.26
CA ILE A 173 -3.97 33.30 -25.72
C ILE A 173 -3.49 34.74 -25.93
N TYR A 174 -2.40 34.89 -26.69
CA TYR A 174 -1.78 36.19 -26.97
C TYR A 174 -1.53 36.36 -28.45
N ILE A 175 -1.68 37.53 -28.95
CA ILE A 175 -1.16 37.96 -30.26
C ILE A 175 0.00 38.90 -29.95
N LEU A 176 1.18 38.56 -30.42
CA LEU A 176 2.40 39.29 -30.13
C LEU A 176 3.05 39.83 -31.41
N ASN A 177 3.56 41.04 -31.33
CA ASN A 177 4.52 41.52 -32.31
C ASN A 177 5.93 41.05 -31.89
N LYS A 178 6.72 40.59 -32.84
CA LYS A 178 8.07 40.08 -32.60
C LYS A 178 8.99 41.10 -31.88
N SER A 179 8.73 42.39 -32.02
CA SER A 179 9.46 43.46 -31.26
C SER A 179 9.31 43.28 -29.73
N ALA A 180 8.21 42.75 -29.23
CA ALA A 180 7.99 42.51 -27.79
C ALA A 180 8.98 41.49 -27.23
N LEU A 181 9.41 40.50 -28.03
CA LEU A 181 10.40 39.50 -27.61
C LEU A 181 11.78 40.07 -27.31
N LYS A 182 12.11 41.26 -27.85
CA LYS A 182 13.39 41.93 -27.59
C LYS A 182 13.54 42.39 -26.13
N MET A 183 12.44 42.51 -25.41
CA MET A 183 12.42 42.87 -23.99
C MET A 183 12.69 41.69 -23.06
N ILE A 184 12.65 40.48 -23.59
CA ILE A 184 12.88 39.26 -22.82
C ILE A 184 14.37 38.92 -22.85
N PRO A 185 15.04 38.74 -21.70
CA PRO A 185 16.42 38.32 -21.63
C PRO A 185 16.60 36.91 -22.24
N GLU A 186 17.72 36.64 -22.87
CA GLU A 186 18.04 35.33 -23.42
C GLU A 186 18.32 34.31 -22.29
N LYS A 187 17.88 33.09 -22.48
CA LYS A 187 18.14 31.95 -21.58
C LYS A 187 17.84 32.24 -20.09
N SER A 188 16.76 32.94 -19.83
CA SER A 188 16.33 33.24 -18.46
C SER A 188 14.90 32.78 -18.21
N GLU A 189 14.59 32.43 -16.97
CA GLU A 189 13.21 32.18 -16.54
C GLU A 189 12.44 33.53 -16.59
N PHE A 190 11.43 33.62 -17.45
CA PHE A 190 10.65 34.81 -17.67
C PHE A 190 9.21 34.49 -18.01
N ASP A 191 8.26 35.05 -17.28
CA ASP A 191 6.85 34.76 -17.42
C ASP A 191 6.08 35.91 -18.09
N PHE A 192 5.08 35.55 -18.91
CA PHE A 192 4.24 36.56 -19.55
C PHE A 192 3.54 37.46 -18.52
N SER A 193 2.89 36.83 -17.54
CA SER A 193 2.03 37.52 -16.59
C SER A 193 2.78 38.23 -15.49
N LYS A 194 3.90 37.69 -15.04
CA LYS A 194 4.69 38.24 -13.93
C LYS A 194 5.71 39.26 -14.39
N ASP A 195 6.26 39.07 -15.59
CA ASP A 195 7.43 39.82 -16.03
C ASP A 195 7.14 40.67 -17.28
N LEU A 196 6.76 40.05 -18.41
CA LEU A 196 6.65 40.74 -19.70
C LEU A 196 5.52 41.77 -19.71
N PHE A 197 4.31 41.43 -19.35
CA PHE A 197 3.18 42.35 -19.42
C PHE A 197 3.32 43.52 -18.44
N PRO A 198 3.76 43.35 -17.18
CA PRO A 198 4.10 44.48 -16.31
C PRO A 198 5.21 45.37 -16.85
N MET A 199 6.22 44.76 -17.52
CA MET A 199 7.31 45.56 -18.16
C MET A 199 6.79 46.38 -19.33
N LEU A 200 5.96 45.81 -20.22
CA LEU A 200 5.31 46.52 -21.32
C LEU A 200 4.47 47.71 -20.83
N LEU A 201 3.71 47.52 -19.75
CA LEU A 201 2.92 48.59 -19.11
C LEU A 201 3.83 49.69 -18.57
N LYS A 202 4.92 49.37 -17.88
CA LYS A 202 5.87 50.31 -17.30
C LYS A 202 6.55 51.16 -18.36
N GLU A 203 6.82 50.57 -19.52
CA GLU A 203 7.47 51.24 -20.65
C GLU A 203 6.47 51.93 -21.61
N ASN A 204 5.18 52.00 -21.21
CA ASN A 204 4.11 52.61 -22.01
C ASN A 204 4.00 52.05 -23.44
N LYS A 205 4.25 50.74 -23.61
CA LYS A 205 4.06 50.04 -24.87
C LYS A 205 2.59 49.85 -25.20
N ASN A 206 2.27 49.56 -26.45
CA ASN A 206 0.89 49.30 -26.90
C ASN A 206 0.41 47.92 -26.47
N LEU A 207 0.03 47.77 -25.18
CA LEU A 207 -0.53 46.54 -24.60
C LEU A 207 -2.04 46.68 -24.51
N PHE A 208 -2.75 45.78 -25.21
CA PHE A 208 -4.22 45.75 -25.27
C PHE A 208 -4.80 44.44 -24.78
N GLY A 209 -6.04 44.51 -24.31
CA GLY A 209 -6.86 43.36 -23.97
C GLY A 209 -8.10 43.33 -24.87
N HIS A 210 -8.35 42.22 -25.52
CA HIS A 210 -9.56 42.00 -26.31
C HIS A 210 -10.50 41.00 -25.58
N ILE A 211 -11.63 41.51 -25.11
CA ILE A 211 -12.63 40.65 -24.45
C ILE A 211 -13.37 39.85 -25.55
N SER A 212 -13.16 38.51 -25.53
CA SER A 212 -13.75 37.61 -26.50
C SER A 212 -14.91 36.85 -25.90
N SER A 213 -15.94 36.63 -26.73
CA SER A 213 -17.04 35.72 -26.42
C SER A 213 -16.71 34.31 -26.87
N GLY A 214 -17.28 33.33 -26.22
CA GLY A 214 -17.08 31.91 -26.47
C GLY A 214 -16.78 31.16 -25.18
N TYR A 215 -16.79 29.85 -25.25
CA TYR A 215 -16.39 29.00 -24.14
C TYR A 215 -14.86 29.06 -23.95
N TRP A 216 -14.45 29.14 -22.71
CA TRP A 216 -13.04 29.01 -22.37
C TRP A 216 -12.90 28.31 -21.01
N LYS A 217 -11.94 27.38 -20.91
CA LYS A 217 -11.60 26.71 -19.65
C LYS A 217 -10.15 26.26 -19.64
N ASP A 218 -9.41 26.63 -18.59
CA ASP A 218 -8.15 26.01 -18.21
C ASP A 218 -8.45 24.69 -17.48
N VAL A 219 -8.00 23.56 -18.05
CA VAL A 219 -8.17 22.25 -17.42
C VAL A 219 -7.04 22.00 -16.43
N GLY A 220 -7.10 22.71 -15.31
CA GLY A 220 -6.04 22.70 -14.30
C GLY A 220 -6.20 21.68 -13.18
N THR A 221 -7.41 21.20 -12.91
CA THR A 221 -7.73 20.27 -11.81
C THR A 221 -8.58 19.09 -12.29
N LEU A 222 -8.64 18.01 -11.50
CA LEU A 222 -9.46 16.81 -11.82
C LEU A 222 -10.95 17.14 -11.92
N SER A 223 -11.46 18.08 -11.10
CA SER A 223 -12.84 18.55 -11.18
C SER A 223 -13.10 19.35 -12.46
N GLU A 224 -12.19 20.25 -12.85
CA GLU A 224 -12.28 20.99 -14.11
C GLU A 224 -12.16 20.06 -15.33
N TYR A 225 -11.33 19.03 -15.26
CA TYR A 225 -11.24 18.00 -16.28
C TYR A 225 -12.59 17.30 -16.50
N ARG A 226 -13.21 16.79 -15.43
CA ARG A 226 -14.53 16.14 -15.52
C ARG A 226 -15.61 17.14 -15.97
N GLN A 227 -15.61 18.35 -15.44
CA GLN A 227 -16.57 19.37 -15.81
C GLN A 227 -16.45 19.78 -17.28
N SER A 228 -15.24 19.85 -17.85
CA SER A 228 -15.04 20.13 -19.28
C SER A 228 -15.67 19.05 -20.17
N GLN A 229 -15.59 17.78 -19.77
CA GLN A 229 -16.27 16.68 -20.47
C GLN A 229 -17.80 16.86 -20.46
N LEU A 230 -18.37 17.20 -19.30
CA LEU A 230 -19.81 17.43 -19.16
C LEU A 230 -20.28 18.69 -19.91
N ASP A 231 -19.48 19.74 -19.96
CA ASP A 231 -19.77 20.96 -20.71
C ASP A 231 -19.83 20.67 -22.22
N ILE A 232 -18.94 19.79 -22.71
CA ILE A 232 -18.97 19.34 -24.12
C ILE A 232 -20.21 18.50 -24.42
N ILE A 233 -20.53 17.52 -23.57
CA ILE A 233 -21.74 16.69 -23.72
C ILE A 233 -23.00 17.55 -23.74
N SER A 234 -23.07 18.57 -22.87
CA SER A 234 -24.22 19.48 -22.79
C SER A 234 -24.30 20.52 -23.93
N GLY A 235 -23.34 20.51 -24.85
CA GLY A 235 -23.32 21.43 -26.00
C GLY A 235 -22.98 22.88 -25.65
N LYS A 236 -22.33 23.14 -24.50
CA LYS A 236 -21.89 24.49 -24.12
C LYS A 236 -20.68 24.99 -24.93
N ILE A 237 -19.99 24.06 -25.59
CA ILE A 237 -18.85 24.37 -26.44
C ILE A 237 -19.03 23.68 -27.79
N ASP A 238 -18.70 24.39 -28.87
CA ASP A 238 -18.76 23.85 -30.25
C ASP A 238 -17.42 23.21 -30.63
N LEU A 239 -17.31 21.89 -30.40
CA LEU A 239 -16.16 21.10 -30.81
C LEU A 239 -16.51 20.06 -31.84
N ASN A 240 -15.62 19.84 -32.77
CA ASN A 240 -15.79 18.78 -33.79
C ASN A 240 -15.52 17.40 -33.15
N ILE A 241 -16.60 16.73 -32.69
CA ILE A 241 -16.56 15.38 -32.11
C ILE A 241 -16.88 14.37 -33.23
N GLU A 242 -15.98 13.43 -33.46
CA GLU A 242 -16.14 12.35 -34.41
C GLU A 242 -17.21 11.34 -33.93
N GLY A 243 -17.98 10.78 -34.88
CA GLY A 243 -18.92 9.70 -34.63
C GLY A 243 -20.31 9.94 -35.22
N GLU A 244 -21.10 8.88 -35.26
CA GLU A 244 -22.50 8.91 -35.64
C GLU A 244 -23.31 9.60 -34.50
N SER A 245 -24.18 10.51 -34.88
CA SER A 245 -24.99 11.26 -33.93
C SER A 245 -26.38 10.64 -33.81
N LEU A 246 -26.82 10.40 -32.57
CA LEU A 246 -28.22 10.08 -32.23
C LEU A 246 -28.82 11.27 -31.48
N PRO A 247 -29.41 12.27 -32.20
CA PRO A 247 -29.79 13.55 -31.60
C PRO A 247 -30.83 13.42 -30.47
N ASP A 248 -31.80 12.50 -30.66
CA ASP A 248 -32.92 12.31 -29.70
C ASP A 248 -32.46 11.95 -28.28
N LYS A 249 -31.30 11.32 -28.16
CA LYS A 249 -30.70 10.93 -26.88
C LYS A 249 -29.40 11.69 -26.55
N ASN A 250 -29.03 12.64 -27.44
CA ASN A 250 -27.75 13.38 -27.31
C ASN A 250 -26.54 12.45 -27.16
N ILE A 251 -26.37 11.51 -28.08
CA ILE A 251 -25.31 10.51 -28.10
C ILE A 251 -24.44 10.68 -29.33
N LYS A 252 -23.11 10.53 -29.15
CA LYS A 252 -22.13 10.39 -30.24
C LYS A 252 -21.46 9.02 -30.11
N ILE A 253 -21.44 8.25 -31.19
CA ILE A 253 -20.93 6.88 -31.23
C ILE A 253 -19.83 6.76 -32.28
N GLY A 254 -18.62 6.43 -31.85
CA GLY A 254 -17.47 6.14 -32.71
C GLY A 254 -17.66 4.84 -33.51
N GLY A 255 -16.98 4.74 -34.67
CA GLY A 255 -17.15 3.61 -35.61
C GLY A 255 -16.84 2.25 -34.95
N LYS A 256 -17.56 1.22 -35.42
CA LYS A 256 -17.48 -0.17 -34.92
C LYS A 256 -17.90 -0.42 -33.48
N SER A 257 -18.52 0.55 -32.83
CA SER A 257 -19.01 0.36 -31.47
C SER A 257 -20.34 -0.37 -31.44
N ILE A 258 -20.53 -1.27 -30.47
CA ILE A 258 -21.72 -2.09 -30.31
C ILE A 258 -22.35 -1.81 -28.97
N ILE A 259 -23.58 -1.35 -28.92
CA ILE A 259 -24.37 -1.11 -27.72
C ILE A 259 -25.59 -2.03 -27.79
N ASP A 260 -25.76 -2.90 -26.80
CA ASP A 260 -26.91 -3.80 -26.76
C ASP A 260 -28.23 -3.00 -26.66
N ILE A 261 -29.28 -3.48 -27.33
CA ILE A 261 -30.57 -2.80 -27.44
C ILE A 261 -31.28 -2.65 -26.08
N SER A 262 -30.96 -3.50 -25.10
CA SER A 262 -31.52 -3.43 -23.74
C SER A 262 -30.94 -2.27 -22.90
N CYS A 263 -29.91 -1.60 -23.41
CA CYS A 263 -29.21 -0.55 -22.66
C CYS A 263 -29.96 0.79 -22.67
N ASP A 264 -30.02 1.43 -21.51
CA ASP A 264 -30.50 2.81 -21.34
C ASP A 264 -29.31 3.78 -21.38
N VAL A 265 -29.12 4.41 -22.55
CA VAL A 265 -28.00 5.31 -22.80
C VAL A 265 -28.50 6.70 -23.15
N GLU A 266 -27.90 7.73 -22.52
CA GLU A 266 -28.32 9.12 -22.63
C GLU A 266 -27.13 10.08 -22.42
N ASN A 267 -27.12 11.21 -23.15
CA ASN A 267 -26.11 12.28 -22.98
C ASN A 267 -24.68 11.75 -22.87
N SER A 268 -24.17 11.02 -23.89
CA SER A 268 -22.89 10.34 -23.76
C SER A 268 -22.11 10.31 -25.07
N ILE A 269 -20.77 10.26 -24.96
CA ILE A 269 -19.83 10.17 -26.06
C ILE A 269 -19.09 8.85 -25.97
N PHE A 270 -19.14 8.05 -27.02
CA PHE A 270 -18.46 6.78 -27.16
C PHE A 270 -17.36 6.87 -28.20
N GLY A 271 -16.17 6.35 -27.88
CA GLY A 271 -15.06 6.18 -28.81
C GLY A 271 -15.31 5.07 -29.85
N LYS A 272 -14.26 4.67 -30.54
CA LYS A 272 -14.27 3.58 -31.54
C LYS A 272 -14.13 2.22 -30.83
N ASP A 273 -14.74 1.17 -31.41
CA ASP A 273 -14.64 -0.21 -30.89
C ASP A 273 -15.09 -0.36 -29.43
N VAL A 274 -16.15 0.31 -29.01
CA VAL A 274 -16.72 0.20 -27.65
C VAL A 274 -17.80 -0.89 -27.66
N HIS A 275 -17.72 -1.80 -26.67
CA HIS A 275 -18.68 -2.90 -26.52
C HIS A 275 -19.43 -2.73 -25.20
N ILE A 276 -20.73 -2.50 -25.25
CA ILE A 276 -21.61 -2.40 -24.09
C ILE A 276 -22.58 -3.58 -24.11
N LEU A 277 -22.50 -4.40 -23.06
CA LEU A 277 -23.30 -5.59 -22.91
C LEU A 277 -24.72 -5.24 -22.40
N ARG A 278 -25.50 -6.25 -22.01
CA ARG A 278 -26.95 -6.10 -21.78
C ARG A 278 -27.27 -5.30 -20.50
N ASP A 279 -28.43 -4.67 -20.50
CA ASP A 279 -29.08 -4.05 -19.34
C ASP A 279 -28.25 -2.94 -18.65
N CYS A 280 -27.30 -2.35 -19.38
CA CYS A 280 -26.47 -1.26 -18.84
C CYS A 280 -27.23 0.07 -18.80
N LYS A 281 -26.89 0.94 -17.80
CA LYS A 281 -27.38 2.33 -17.71
C LYS A 281 -26.20 3.28 -17.75
N ILE A 282 -26.12 4.10 -18.82
CA ILE A 282 -24.99 5.02 -19.03
C ILE A 282 -25.51 6.43 -19.29
N LYS A 283 -25.20 7.37 -18.38
CA LYS A 283 -25.70 8.75 -18.48
C LYS A 283 -24.60 9.76 -18.20
N ASN A 284 -24.54 10.81 -19.05
CA ASN A 284 -23.57 11.92 -18.90
C ASN A 284 -22.11 11.42 -18.90
N CYS A 285 -21.73 10.49 -19.79
CA CYS A 285 -20.43 9.82 -19.77
C CYS A 285 -19.61 10.06 -21.02
N VAL A 286 -18.29 10.05 -20.86
CA VAL A 286 -17.35 9.92 -21.99
C VAL A 286 -16.64 8.58 -21.85
N ILE A 287 -16.77 7.72 -22.84
CA ILE A 287 -16.18 6.38 -22.87
C ILE A 287 -15.17 6.32 -24.01
N GLY A 288 -13.91 6.01 -23.68
CA GLY A 288 -12.80 5.94 -24.63
C GLY A 288 -12.87 4.75 -25.60
N ASP A 289 -11.98 4.76 -26.60
CA ASP A 289 -11.89 3.67 -27.58
C ASP A 289 -11.57 2.32 -26.93
N ASN A 290 -12.03 1.22 -27.57
CA ASN A 290 -11.72 -0.16 -27.17
C ASN A 290 -12.11 -0.49 -25.72
N CYS A 291 -13.17 0.11 -25.20
CA CYS A 291 -13.70 -0.19 -23.87
C CYS A 291 -14.76 -1.29 -23.94
N THR A 292 -14.81 -2.11 -22.89
CA THR A 292 -15.85 -3.13 -22.71
C THR A 292 -16.55 -2.90 -21.38
N ILE A 293 -17.90 -2.92 -21.37
CA ILE A 293 -18.74 -2.75 -20.19
C ILE A 293 -19.65 -3.95 -20.06
N GLY A 294 -19.53 -4.64 -18.92
CA GLY A 294 -20.27 -5.87 -18.57
C GLY A 294 -21.76 -5.62 -18.27
N ASP A 295 -22.53 -6.72 -18.26
CA ASP A 295 -23.98 -6.69 -18.08
C ASP A 295 -24.42 -5.96 -16.80
N ALA A 296 -25.57 -5.29 -16.84
CA ALA A 296 -26.24 -4.63 -15.72
C ALA A 296 -25.40 -3.58 -14.98
N THR A 297 -24.37 -3.03 -15.63
CA THR A 297 -23.49 -2.00 -15.06
C THR A 297 -24.10 -0.61 -15.23
N GLN A 298 -24.01 0.21 -14.16
CA GLN A 298 -24.50 1.59 -14.14
C GLN A 298 -23.31 2.56 -14.08
N ILE A 299 -23.28 3.52 -15.00
CA ILE A 299 -22.24 4.55 -15.07
C ILE A 299 -22.88 5.91 -15.23
N SER A 300 -22.58 6.85 -14.34
CA SER A 300 -23.15 8.21 -14.40
C SER A 300 -22.06 9.26 -14.21
N GLY A 301 -22.11 10.35 -14.99
CA GLY A 301 -21.23 11.52 -14.86
C GLY A 301 -19.72 11.21 -14.92
N SER A 302 -19.34 10.12 -15.57
CA SER A 302 -17.99 9.54 -15.45
C SER A 302 -17.23 9.56 -16.79
N VAL A 303 -15.91 9.52 -16.67
CA VAL A 303 -14.98 9.44 -17.80
C VAL A 303 -14.23 8.13 -17.74
N ILE A 304 -14.34 7.30 -18.77
CA ILE A 304 -13.69 5.99 -18.86
C ILE A 304 -12.61 6.07 -19.96
N GLY A 305 -11.35 5.91 -19.55
CA GLY A 305 -10.21 5.98 -20.45
C GLY A 305 -10.13 4.80 -21.42
N LYS A 306 -9.49 5.05 -22.55
CA LYS A 306 -9.29 4.09 -23.65
C LYS A 306 -8.78 2.72 -23.18
N GLY A 307 -9.36 1.64 -23.71
CA GLY A 307 -8.91 0.26 -23.48
C GLY A 307 -9.28 -0.30 -22.11
N SER A 308 -10.12 0.39 -21.34
CA SER A 308 -10.55 -0.07 -20.02
C SER A 308 -11.64 -1.14 -20.13
N LYS A 309 -11.65 -2.07 -19.17
CA LYS A 309 -12.63 -3.16 -19.08
C LYS A 309 -13.35 -3.07 -17.74
N ILE A 310 -14.67 -3.03 -17.77
CA ILE A 310 -15.52 -2.97 -16.59
C ILE A 310 -16.38 -4.23 -16.56
N GLY A 311 -16.37 -4.93 -15.43
CA GLY A 311 -17.15 -6.14 -15.21
C GLY A 311 -18.65 -5.85 -15.06
N SER A 312 -19.42 -6.89 -14.74
CA SER A 312 -20.87 -6.82 -14.61
C SER A 312 -21.31 -6.31 -13.22
N ASN A 313 -22.52 -5.74 -13.15
CA ASN A 313 -23.15 -5.24 -11.92
C ASN A 313 -22.32 -4.18 -11.18
N CYS A 314 -21.56 -3.36 -11.89
CA CYS A 314 -20.81 -2.27 -11.29
C CYS A 314 -21.67 -1.00 -11.17
N ASP A 315 -21.38 -0.17 -10.17
CA ASP A 315 -21.96 1.17 -10.01
C ASP A 315 -20.83 2.20 -9.94
N ILE A 316 -20.72 3.06 -10.97
CA ILE A 316 -19.65 4.04 -11.12
C ILE A 316 -20.25 5.43 -11.22
N GLN A 317 -19.97 6.26 -10.24
CA GLN A 317 -20.60 7.56 -10.07
C GLN A 317 -19.56 8.68 -10.11
N GLU A 318 -19.74 9.61 -11.09
CA GLU A 318 -18.93 10.83 -11.19
C GLU A 318 -17.41 10.61 -11.03
N ALA A 319 -16.91 9.52 -11.61
CA ALA A 319 -15.52 9.08 -11.44
C ALA A 319 -14.72 9.24 -12.75
N VAL A 320 -13.40 9.17 -12.61
CA VAL A 320 -12.48 9.16 -13.75
C VAL A 320 -11.65 7.89 -13.69
N LEU A 321 -11.68 7.09 -14.77
CA LEU A 321 -10.82 5.93 -14.98
C LEU A 321 -9.81 6.23 -16.09
N GLY A 322 -8.53 6.01 -15.81
CA GLY A 322 -7.43 6.13 -16.76
C GLY A 322 -7.41 5.01 -17.81
N TYR A 323 -6.37 5.02 -18.62
CA TYR A 323 -6.22 4.09 -19.74
C TYR A 323 -5.98 2.65 -19.27
N LYS A 324 -6.57 1.66 -20.00
CA LYS A 324 -6.33 0.23 -19.79
C LYS A 324 -6.55 -0.27 -18.36
N SER A 325 -7.40 0.39 -17.60
CA SER A 325 -7.77 -0.06 -16.28
C SER A 325 -8.80 -1.19 -16.35
N VAL A 326 -8.67 -2.16 -15.43
CA VAL A 326 -9.56 -3.33 -15.36
C VAL A 326 -10.32 -3.25 -14.04
N VAL A 327 -11.63 -3.26 -14.12
CA VAL A 327 -12.55 -3.27 -12.97
C VAL A 327 -13.30 -4.60 -12.99
N GLY A 328 -13.25 -5.34 -11.90
CA GLY A 328 -13.97 -6.59 -11.68
C GLY A 328 -15.48 -6.40 -11.63
N SER A 329 -16.21 -7.47 -11.30
CA SER A 329 -17.68 -7.41 -11.18
C SER A 329 -18.13 -7.00 -9.77
N ASN A 330 -19.35 -6.44 -9.65
CA ASN A 330 -19.96 -5.99 -8.40
C ASN A 330 -19.16 -4.88 -7.68
N VAL A 331 -18.46 -4.03 -8.44
CA VAL A 331 -17.61 -2.96 -7.89
C VAL A 331 -18.41 -1.67 -7.74
N PHE A 332 -18.23 -0.98 -6.63
CA PHE A 332 -18.71 0.38 -6.42
C PHE A 332 -17.57 1.39 -6.50
N ILE A 333 -17.74 2.45 -7.30
CA ILE A 333 -16.80 3.57 -7.40
C ILE A 333 -17.55 4.87 -7.16
N GLY A 334 -17.22 5.52 -6.04
CA GLY A 334 -17.93 6.72 -5.56
C GLY A 334 -17.50 8.00 -6.26
N SER A 335 -18.33 9.04 -6.08
CA SER A 335 -18.18 10.37 -6.70
C SER A 335 -16.82 11.00 -6.40
N GLY A 336 -16.18 11.59 -7.44
CA GLY A 336 -14.87 12.23 -7.32
C GLY A 336 -13.69 11.27 -7.26
N ALA A 337 -13.93 9.96 -7.30
CA ALA A 337 -12.84 8.97 -7.35
C ALA A 337 -12.09 9.05 -8.68
N VAL A 338 -10.76 8.90 -8.62
CA VAL A 338 -9.89 8.92 -9.80
C VAL A 338 -8.97 7.70 -9.77
N ILE A 339 -9.18 6.80 -10.71
CA ILE A 339 -8.35 5.61 -10.92
C ILE A 339 -7.47 5.89 -12.12
N SER A 340 -6.15 5.86 -11.94
CA SER A 340 -5.21 6.15 -13.03
C SER A 340 -4.97 4.95 -13.94
N ASP A 341 -3.97 5.04 -14.80
CA ASP A 341 -3.70 4.08 -15.87
C ASP A 341 -3.29 2.70 -15.36
N VAL A 342 -3.72 1.65 -16.08
CA VAL A 342 -3.27 0.27 -15.89
C VAL A 342 -3.48 -0.22 -14.44
N CYS A 343 -4.56 0.23 -13.80
CA CYS A 343 -4.97 -0.25 -12.49
C CYS A 343 -5.85 -1.49 -12.61
N HIS A 344 -5.78 -2.36 -11.61
CA HIS A 344 -6.66 -3.51 -11.48
C HIS A 344 -7.49 -3.37 -10.20
N ILE A 345 -8.81 -3.36 -10.32
CA ILE A 345 -9.75 -3.29 -9.21
C ILE A 345 -10.47 -4.64 -9.14
N GLY A 346 -10.29 -5.34 -8.05
CA GLY A 346 -10.86 -6.67 -7.83
C GLY A 346 -12.38 -6.69 -7.71
N ASN A 347 -12.97 -7.89 -7.79
CA ASN A 347 -14.42 -8.07 -7.68
C ASN A 347 -14.94 -7.60 -6.32
N SER A 348 -16.14 -7.05 -6.31
CA SER A 348 -16.83 -6.59 -5.09
C SER A 348 -16.04 -5.55 -4.28
N ALA A 349 -15.05 -4.89 -4.89
CA ALA A 349 -14.32 -3.81 -4.24
C ALA A 349 -15.19 -2.55 -4.13
N VAL A 350 -14.93 -1.74 -3.10
CA VAL A 350 -15.59 -0.46 -2.85
C VAL A 350 -14.55 0.64 -2.84
N ILE A 351 -14.65 1.57 -3.79
CA ILE A 351 -13.81 2.76 -3.85
C ILE A 351 -14.64 3.94 -3.35
N ASN A 352 -14.33 4.45 -2.18
CA ASN A 352 -15.06 5.54 -1.56
C ASN A 352 -14.90 6.87 -2.34
N PRO A 353 -15.80 7.84 -2.16
CA PRO A 353 -15.72 9.14 -2.82
C PRO A 353 -14.37 9.84 -2.62
N ASN A 354 -13.89 10.55 -3.68
CA ASN A 354 -12.66 11.33 -3.70
C ASN A 354 -11.34 10.53 -3.54
N VAL A 355 -11.39 9.21 -3.50
CA VAL A 355 -10.19 8.36 -3.49
C VAL A 355 -9.42 8.48 -4.79
N LYS A 356 -8.09 8.61 -4.72
CA LYS A 356 -7.19 8.65 -5.87
C LYS A 356 -6.29 7.42 -5.89
N ILE A 357 -6.30 6.69 -7.01
CA ILE A 357 -5.46 5.51 -7.22
C ILE A 357 -4.43 5.85 -8.28
N TRP A 358 -3.13 5.76 -7.91
CA TRP A 358 -2.00 6.02 -8.81
C TRP A 358 -1.86 4.91 -9.86
N PRO A 359 -1.08 5.12 -10.94
CA PRO A 359 -0.90 4.12 -12.00
C PRO A 359 -0.33 2.79 -11.49
N PHE A 360 -0.68 1.70 -12.20
CA PHE A 360 -0.17 0.34 -11.95
C PHE A 360 -0.51 -0.24 -10.57
N LYS A 361 -1.62 0.17 -9.97
CA LYS A 361 -2.05 -0.32 -8.66
C LYS A 361 -3.01 -1.49 -8.79
N ASN A 362 -2.97 -2.37 -7.78
CA ASN A 362 -3.85 -3.51 -7.66
C ASN A 362 -4.68 -3.42 -6.37
N VAL A 363 -5.99 -3.44 -6.51
CA VAL A 363 -6.96 -3.50 -5.41
C VAL A 363 -7.54 -4.90 -5.36
N GLU A 364 -7.43 -5.59 -4.24
CA GLU A 364 -7.91 -6.96 -4.08
C GLU A 364 -9.43 -7.06 -4.08
N ASP A 365 -9.93 -8.28 -4.33
CA ASP A 365 -11.35 -8.60 -4.27
C ASP A 365 -11.93 -8.26 -2.88
N GLY A 366 -13.09 -7.60 -2.87
CA GLY A 366 -13.78 -7.20 -1.64
C GLY A 366 -13.10 -6.10 -0.82
N ALA A 367 -12.05 -5.50 -1.31
CA ALA A 367 -11.35 -4.42 -0.60
C ALA A 367 -12.18 -3.13 -0.55
N ILE A 368 -12.10 -2.41 0.56
CA ILE A 368 -12.73 -1.09 0.74
C ILE A 368 -11.63 -0.03 0.85
N LEU A 369 -11.56 0.86 -0.14
CA LEU A 369 -10.63 1.99 -0.12
C LEU A 369 -11.32 3.24 0.39
N SER A 370 -10.88 3.72 1.55
CA SER A 370 -11.26 5.01 2.13
C SER A 370 -10.18 6.08 1.97
N GLU A 371 -8.97 5.68 1.60
CA GLU A 371 -7.81 6.56 1.40
C GLU A 371 -7.17 6.34 0.03
N SER A 372 -6.45 7.36 -0.47
CA SER A 372 -5.83 7.30 -1.79
C SER A 372 -4.63 6.34 -1.81
N LEU A 373 -4.56 5.51 -2.85
CA LEU A 373 -3.50 4.52 -3.05
C LEU A 373 -2.38 5.13 -3.91
N ILE A 374 -1.33 5.63 -3.26
CA ILE A 374 -0.26 6.42 -3.88
C ILE A 374 1.04 5.60 -3.98
N TRP A 375 1.55 5.14 -2.86
CA TRP A 375 2.88 4.57 -2.74
C TRP A 375 2.88 3.05 -2.69
N SER A 376 1.88 2.44 -2.05
CA SER A 376 1.72 0.99 -2.06
C SER A 376 1.31 0.49 -3.45
N ASP A 377 1.84 -0.66 -3.87
CA ASP A 377 1.47 -1.27 -5.14
C ASP A 377 0.16 -2.05 -5.04
N LYS A 378 -0.28 -2.36 -3.82
CA LYS A 378 -1.42 -3.21 -3.54
C LYS A 378 -2.22 -2.69 -2.34
N TRP A 379 -3.54 -2.83 -2.39
CA TRP A 379 -4.43 -2.61 -1.26
C TRP A 379 -5.19 -3.91 -0.97
N SER A 380 -5.05 -4.41 0.27
CA SER A 380 -5.67 -5.67 0.70
C SER A 380 -7.01 -5.42 1.38
N ALA A 381 -7.91 -6.39 1.24
CA ALA A 381 -9.18 -6.42 1.99
C ALA A 381 -8.98 -6.68 3.49
N LYS A 382 -7.79 -7.18 3.88
CA LYS A 382 -7.42 -7.45 5.27
C LYS A 382 -6.21 -6.62 5.67
N ILE A 383 -6.24 -6.08 6.88
CA ILE A 383 -5.11 -5.34 7.48
C ILE A 383 -4.22 -6.31 8.26
N PHE A 384 -4.83 -7.30 8.93
CA PHE A 384 -4.13 -8.27 9.75
C PHE A 384 -3.60 -9.44 8.93
N GLY A 385 -2.30 -9.72 9.06
CA GLY A 385 -1.62 -10.91 8.56
C GLY A 385 -1.28 -11.89 9.68
N GLN A 386 -0.41 -12.85 9.39
CA GLN A 386 -0.05 -13.93 10.32
C GLN A 386 0.60 -13.44 11.64
N TYR A 387 1.27 -12.30 11.60
CA TYR A 387 2.02 -11.72 12.75
C TYR A 387 1.44 -10.37 13.21
N GLY A 388 0.13 -10.17 13.10
CA GLY A 388 -0.49 -8.88 13.27
C GLY A 388 -0.40 -8.04 12.00
N ILE A 389 -0.22 -6.74 12.09
CA ILE A 389 -0.11 -5.87 10.92
C ILE A 389 1.37 -5.74 10.53
N THR A 390 1.70 -6.13 9.31
CA THR A 390 3.05 -5.98 8.73
C THR A 390 2.94 -5.09 7.49
N ALA A 391 3.59 -3.94 7.50
CA ALA A 391 3.44 -2.96 6.43
C ALA A 391 4.66 -2.02 6.28
N LEU A 392 4.77 -1.38 5.11
CA LEU A 392 5.79 -0.36 4.84
C LEU A 392 5.49 0.92 5.64
N ALA A 393 6.41 1.29 6.53
CA ALA A 393 6.28 2.50 7.36
C ALA A 393 6.30 3.78 6.50
N ASN A 394 5.39 4.71 6.77
CA ASN A 394 5.15 5.97 6.04
C ASN A 394 4.72 5.81 4.57
N LEU A 395 4.47 4.58 4.11
CA LEU A 395 4.02 4.28 2.76
C LEU A 395 2.64 3.59 2.78
N GLU A 396 2.52 2.47 3.48
CA GLU A 396 1.27 1.73 3.67
C GLU A 396 0.61 2.10 4.99
N VAL A 397 1.41 2.15 6.07
CA VAL A 397 0.95 2.66 7.36
C VAL A 397 1.52 4.06 7.57
N THR A 398 0.66 5.08 7.53
CA THR A 398 0.98 6.47 7.86
C THR A 398 0.61 6.78 9.33
N PRO A 399 1.08 7.91 9.91
CA PRO A 399 0.64 8.32 11.25
C PRO A 399 -0.88 8.50 11.37
N GLU A 400 -1.55 8.96 10.30
CA GLU A 400 -3.00 9.11 10.24
C GLU A 400 -3.69 7.74 10.27
N PHE A 401 -3.21 6.78 9.46
CA PHE A 401 -3.66 5.39 9.49
C PHE A 401 -3.50 4.79 10.90
N ALA A 402 -2.34 4.96 11.50
CA ALA A 402 -2.05 4.45 12.84
C ALA A 402 -2.97 5.08 13.91
N SER A 403 -3.27 6.37 13.82
CA SER A 403 -4.21 7.05 14.73
C SER A 403 -5.63 6.50 14.56
N LYS A 404 -6.11 6.32 13.34
CA LYS A 404 -7.40 5.68 13.06
C LYS A 404 -7.46 4.25 13.58
N LEU A 405 -6.40 3.48 13.37
CA LEU A 405 -6.29 2.11 13.86
C LEU A 405 -6.32 2.04 15.39
N GLY A 406 -5.61 2.97 16.06
CA GLY A 406 -5.66 3.14 17.51
C GLY A 406 -7.06 3.45 18.01
N ALA A 407 -7.79 4.36 17.34
CA ALA A 407 -9.18 4.68 17.68
C ALA A 407 -10.11 3.48 17.48
N ALA A 408 -9.98 2.74 16.37
CA ALA A 408 -10.76 1.52 16.12
C ALA A 408 -10.50 0.45 17.18
N PHE A 409 -9.25 0.21 17.57
CA PHE A 409 -8.91 -0.71 18.66
C PHE A 409 -9.47 -0.22 20.00
N GLY A 410 -9.28 1.06 20.34
CA GLY A 410 -9.80 1.65 21.57
C GLY A 410 -11.32 1.51 21.67
N ALA A 411 -12.04 1.68 20.56
CA ALA A 411 -13.49 1.48 20.51
C ALA A 411 -13.92 0.03 20.80
N THR A 412 -13.08 -0.97 20.46
CA THR A 412 -13.36 -2.38 20.86
C THR A 412 -13.19 -2.60 22.36
N ILE A 413 -12.33 -1.83 23.00
CA ILE A 413 -12.01 -1.90 24.44
C ILE A 413 -13.11 -1.21 25.27
N GLY A 414 -13.55 -0.04 24.87
CA GLY A 414 -14.57 0.79 25.54
C GLY A 414 -14.01 1.84 26.49
N LYS A 415 -14.78 2.90 26.70
CA LYS A 415 -14.42 4.07 27.53
C LYS A 415 -13.99 3.69 28.95
N ASN A 416 -13.17 4.53 29.57
CA ASN A 416 -12.69 4.42 30.95
C ASN A 416 -11.93 3.11 31.26
N ARG A 417 -11.50 2.41 30.23
CA ARG A 417 -10.62 1.24 30.34
C ARG A 417 -9.19 1.63 30.01
N THR A 418 -8.25 0.79 30.42
CA THR A 418 -6.81 1.03 30.19
C THR A 418 -6.24 -0.06 29.32
N ILE A 419 -5.37 0.30 28.37
CA ILE A 419 -4.55 -0.62 27.60
C ILE A 419 -3.07 -0.43 27.88
N SER A 420 -2.27 -1.46 27.59
CA SER A 420 -0.80 -1.40 27.67
C SER A 420 -0.20 -1.14 26.30
N VAL A 421 0.72 -0.20 26.17
CA VAL A 421 1.42 0.11 24.93
C VAL A 421 2.92 -0.01 25.12
N SER A 422 3.61 -0.67 24.20
CA SER A 422 5.06 -0.73 24.17
C SER A 422 5.58 -0.74 22.73
N ARG A 423 6.87 -0.59 22.60
CA ARG A 423 7.56 -0.56 21.31
C ARG A 423 9.01 -1.04 21.44
N ASP A 424 9.67 -1.26 20.31
CA ASP A 424 11.13 -1.34 20.29
C ASP A 424 11.78 0.06 20.37
N SER A 425 13.11 0.09 20.36
CA SER A 425 13.90 1.33 20.50
C SER A 425 13.92 2.19 19.23
N HIS A 426 13.43 1.69 18.07
CA HIS A 426 13.55 2.38 16.79
C HIS A 426 12.68 3.64 16.71
N LYS A 427 13.21 4.71 16.07
CA LYS A 427 12.50 5.99 15.90
C LYS A 427 11.15 5.87 15.18
N THR A 428 11.06 4.98 14.18
CA THR A 428 9.81 4.72 13.45
C THR A 428 8.77 4.08 14.35
N SER A 429 9.14 3.06 15.14
CA SER A 429 8.23 2.42 16.09
C SER A 429 7.72 3.42 17.15
N ARG A 430 8.56 4.36 17.57
CA ARG A 430 8.17 5.47 18.46
C ARG A 430 7.15 6.40 17.82
N LEU A 431 7.32 6.73 16.53
CA LEU A 431 6.37 7.56 15.77
C LEU A 431 4.99 6.91 15.76
N PHE A 432 4.92 5.66 15.32
CA PHE A 432 3.65 4.96 15.15
C PHE A 432 2.98 4.59 16.48
N SER A 433 3.75 4.23 17.51
CA SER A 433 3.22 4.03 18.86
C SER A 433 2.52 5.28 19.39
N ARG A 434 3.11 6.47 19.22
CA ARG A 434 2.51 7.75 19.61
C ARG A 434 1.26 8.09 18.82
N ALA A 435 1.27 7.85 17.51
CA ALA A 435 0.10 8.07 16.67
C ALA A 435 -1.06 7.16 17.09
N MET A 436 -0.80 5.89 17.37
CA MET A 436 -1.80 4.96 17.87
C MET A 436 -2.35 5.35 19.24
N MET A 437 -1.47 5.73 20.19
CA MET A 437 -1.91 6.24 21.49
C MET A 437 -2.85 7.43 21.35
N SER A 438 -2.55 8.39 20.47
CA SER A 438 -3.42 9.54 20.21
C SER A 438 -4.83 9.09 19.76
N GLY A 439 -4.91 8.10 18.88
CA GLY A 439 -6.19 7.52 18.46
C GLY A 439 -6.95 6.86 19.62
N VAL A 440 -6.27 6.06 20.43
CA VAL A 440 -6.83 5.38 21.61
C VAL A 440 -7.41 6.38 22.61
N LEU A 441 -6.65 7.42 22.94
CA LEU A 441 -7.08 8.48 23.89
C LEU A 441 -8.30 9.23 23.37
N SER A 442 -8.40 9.43 22.05
CA SER A 442 -9.52 10.18 21.41
C SER A 442 -10.89 9.48 21.55
N VAL A 443 -10.91 8.21 21.91
CA VAL A 443 -12.15 7.43 22.17
C VAL A 443 -12.36 7.14 23.68
N GLY A 444 -11.63 7.83 24.57
CA GLY A 444 -11.80 7.76 26.02
C GLY A 444 -11.16 6.53 26.68
N VAL A 445 -10.14 5.95 26.08
CA VAL A 445 -9.38 4.81 26.63
C VAL A 445 -8.01 5.28 27.13
N ASN A 446 -7.67 4.87 28.34
CA ASN A 446 -6.39 5.21 28.98
C ASN A 446 -5.26 4.32 28.47
N VAL A 447 -4.02 4.81 28.58
CA VAL A 447 -2.83 4.11 28.12
C VAL A 447 -1.80 3.99 29.23
N ASN A 448 -1.32 2.78 29.50
CA ASN A 448 -0.09 2.50 30.23
C ASN A 448 1.05 2.43 29.20
N ASP A 449 1.91 3.45 29.13
CA ASP A 449 3.06 3.47 28.20
C ASP A 449 4.30 2.85 28.87
N PHE A 450 4.65 1.64 28.43
CA PHE A 450 5.85 0.91 28.85
C PHE A 450 7.09 1.25 28.01
N SER A 451 6.96 2.20 27.09
CA SER A 451 8.06 2.66 26.24
C SER A 451 8.77 1.53 25.47
N ASP A 452 10.11 1.48 25.50
CA ASP A 452 10.92 0.49 24.79
C ASP A 452 11.13 -0.80 25.62
N THR A 453 10.03 -1.45 25.97
CA THR A 453 10.00 -2.72 26.72
C THR A 453 9.62 -3.88 25.80
N PRO A 454 10.28 -5.06 25.91
CA PRO A 454 9.90 -6.26 25.16
C PRO A 454 8.44 -6.62 25.36
N ILE A 455 7.81 -7.10 24.30
CA ILE A 455 6.37 -7.43 24.30
C ILE A 455 6.03 -8.50 25.36
N SER A 456 6.91 -9.50 25.58
CA SER A 456 6.72 -10.55 26.57
C SER A 456 6.52 -10.00 27.98
N ILE A 457 7.29 -8.99 28.35
CA ILE A 457 7.16 -8.34 29.67
C ILE A 457 5.82 -7.61 29.78
N VAL A 458 5.43 -6.87 28.74
CA VAL A 458 4.19 -6.09 28.78
C VAL A 458 2.95 -7.00 28.76
N ARG A 459 3.00 -8.12 28.07
CA ARG A 459 1.95 -9.16 28.12
C ARG A 459 1.81 -9.75 29.53
N TYR A 460 2.93 -10.09 30.18
CA TYR A 460 2.94 -10.59 31.55
C TYR A 460 2.31 -9.58 32.51
N GLN A 461 2.58 -8.30 32.32
CA GLN A 461 2.08 -7.22 33.17
C GLN A 461 0.63 -6.82 32.89
N ALA A 462 0.06 -7.20 31.75
CA ALA A 462 -1.32 -6.86 31.41
C ALA A 462 -2.30 -7.23 32.56
N LYS A 463 -2.08 -8.38 33.20
CA LYS A 463 -2.87 -8.80 34.37
C LYS A 463 -2.59 -7.93 35.60
N GLN A 464 -1.34 -7.60 35.90
CA GLN A 464 -0.97 -6.82 37.07
C GLN A 464 -1.53 -5.41 37.04
N PHE A 465 -1.49 -4.77 35.87
CA PHE A 465 -2.02 -3.43 35.64
C PHE A 465 -3.48 -3.42 35.17
N LYS A 466 -4.18 -4.56 35.24
CA LYS A 466 -5.60 -4.72 34.82
C LYS A 466 -5.87 -4.11 33.43
N SER A 467 -4.92 -4.26 32.54
CA SER A 467 -5.08 -3.77 31.17
C SER A 467 -6.11 -4.61 30.41
N SER A 468 -7.00 -3.95 29.67
CA SER A 468 -8.04 -4.63 28.89
C SER A 468 -7.52 -5.14 27.53
N GLY A 469 -6.25 -4.91 27.24
CA GLY A 469 -5.54 -5.33 26.04
C GLY A 469 -4.29 -4.50 25.84
N GLY A 470 -3.64 -4.62 24.69
CA GLY A 470 -2.48 -3.78 24.42
C GLY A 470 -2.01 -3.78 22.98
N ILE A 471 -1.00 -2.94 22.75
CA ILE A 471 -0.40 -2.70 21.43
C ILE A 471 1.12 -2.77 21.58
N HIS A 472 1.78 -3.47 20.67
CA HIS A 472 3.24 -3.44 20.55
C HIS A 472 3.65 -3.06 19.13
N VAL A 473 4.53 -2.08 19.01
CA VAL A 473 5.04 -1.58 17.72
C VAL A 473 6.52 -1.84 17.61
N ARG A 474 6.93 -2.59 16.59
CA ARG A 474 8.35 -2.90 16.36
C ARG A 474 8.73 -2.88 14.89
N LYS A 475 10.02 -2.76 14.62
CA LYS A 475 10.57 -3.05 13.29
C LYS A 475 10.48 -4.54 12.98
N HIS A 476 10.21 -4.85 11.71
CA HIS A 476 10.28 -6.24 11.27
C HIS A 476 11.69 -6.81 11.49
N PRO A 477 11.84 -8.04 12.00
CA PRO A 477 13.15 -8.58 12.34
C PRO A 477 14.09 -8.77 11.15
N PHE A 478 13.53 -9.01 9.94
CA PHE A 478 14.30 -9.35 8.74
C PHE A 478 14.13 -8.38 7.57
N ASP A 479 13.29 -7.36 7.67
CA ASP A 479 13.12 -6.34 6.63
C ASP A 479 13.16 -4.93 7.23
N LYS A 480 14.17 -4.16 6.81
CA LYS A 480 14.41 -2.78 7.29
C LYS A 480 13.31 -1.79 6.90
N LYS A 481 12.50 -2.10 5.89
CA LYS A 481 11.42 -1.23 5.41
C LYS A 481 10.11 -1.47 6.18
N LEU A 482 9.89 -2.70 6.65
CA LEU A 482 8.64 -3.11 7.27
C LEU A 482 8.57 -2.75 8.77
N LEU A 483 7.34 -2.52 9.20
CA LEU A 483 6.92 -2.33 10.57
C LEU A 483 5.95 -3.44 10.95
N ASN A 484 6.04 -3.95 12.18
CA ASN A 484 5.04 -4.84 12.75
C ASN A 484 4.27 -4.14 13.85
N ILE A 485 2.95 -4.26 13.84
CA ILE A 485 2.06 -3.81 14.92
C ILE A 485 1.29 -5.03 15.41
N LYS A 486 1.48 -5.37 16.67
CA LYS A 486 0.79 -6.47 17.33
C LYS A 486 -0.24 -5.93 18.32
N PHE A 487 -1.38 -6.60 18.37
CA PHE A 487 -2.43 -6.37 19.35
C PHE A 487 -2.59 -7.61 20.22
N PHE A 488 -2.86 -7.41 21.48
CA PHE A 488 -3.14 -8.51 22.40
C PHE A 488 -4.31 -8.18 23.33
N ASP A 489 -4.93 -9.21 23.85
CA ASP A 489 -6.08 -9.12 24.75
C ASP A 489 -5.66 -8.88 26.23
N SER A 490 -6.64 -8.87 27.15
CA SER A 490 -6.41 -8.70 28.60
C SER A 490 -5.61 -9.84 29.26
N ASN A 491 -5.49 -10.99 28.60
CA ASN A 491 -4.68 -12.11 29.06
C ASN A 491 -3.26 -12.08 28.49
N GLY A 492 -2.95 -11.12 27.64
CA GLY A 492 -1.67 -11.01 26.93
C GLY A 492 -1.57 -11.91 25.69
N LEU A 493 -2.68 -12.48 25.20
CA LEU A 493 -2.72 -13.33 24.02
C LEU A 493 -2.87 -12.49 22.75
N ASP A 494 -2.27 -12.89 21.64
CA ASP A 494 -2.57 -12.31 20.34
C ASP A 494 -4.07 -12.37 20.07
N LEU A 495 -4.63 -11.34 19.43
CA LEU A 495 -6.06 -11.31 19.15
C LEU A 495 -6.48 -12.51 18.31
N SER A 496 -7.66 -13.03 18.61
CA SER A 496 -8.31 -14.03 17.76
C SER A 496 -8.74 -13.41 16.43
N SER A 497 -8.92 -14.23 15.40
CA SER A 497 -9.41 -13.77 14.08
C SER A 497 -10.71 -12.98 14.17
N LEU A 498 -11.59 -13.28 15.14
CA LEU A 498 -12.81 -12.51 15.38
C LEU A 498 -12.51 -11.12 15.97
N GLY A 499 -11.51 -11.03 16.86
CA GLY A 499 -11.04 -9.76 17.41
C GLY A 499 -10.43 -8.85 16.33
N GLU A 500 -9.59 -9.44 15.47
CA GLU A 500 -9.00 -8.74 14.32
C GLU A 500 -10.06 -8.21 13.35
N GLN A 501 -11.02 -9.05 12.95
CA GLN A 501 -12.14 -8.67 12.08
C GLN A 501 -13.01 -7.55 12.69
N LYS A 502 -13.17 -7.53 14.02
CA LYS A 502 -13.91 -6.46 14.69
C LYS A 502 -13.19 -5.12 14.56
N ILE A 503 -11.86 -5.11 14.71
CA ILE A 503 -11.05 -3.91 14.53
C ILE A 503 -11.09 -3.45 13.06
N GLU A 504 -10.89 -4.38 12.11
CA GLU A 504 -10.96 -4.08 10.66
C GLU A 504 -12.29 -3.45 10.27
N ARG A 505 -13.40 -4.01 10.75
CA ARG A 505 -14.73 -3.47 10.48
C ARG A 505 -14.90 -2.05 10.99
N LEU A 506 -14.46 -1.76 12.22
CA LEU A 506 -14.52 -0.41 12.79
C LEU A 506 -13.59 0.54 12.06
N PHE A 507 -12.38 0.08 11.69
CA PHE A 507 -11.40 0.87 10.96
C PHE A 507 -11.92 1.29 9.58
N PHE A 508 -12.43 0.34 8.78
CA PHE A 508 -12.90 0.62 7.42
C PHE A 508 -14.21 1.44 7.37
N ARG A 509 -15.10 1.24 8.36
CA ARG A 509 -16.37 1.98 8.43
C ARG A 509 -16.24 3.30 9.17
N GLU A 510 -15.14 3.52 9.89
CA GLU A 510 -14.96 4.62 10.84
C GLU A 510 -16.12 4.73 11.85
N ASP A 511 -16.73 3.58 12.18
CA ASP A 511 -17.92 3.48 13.05
C ASP A 511 -17.51 3.48 14.54
N TYR A 512 -16.88 4.59 14.96
CA TYR A 512 -16.51 4.84 16.33
C TYR A 512 -16.67 6.32 16.67
N SER A 513 -17.22 6.59 17.85
CA SER A 513 -17.42 7.96 18.33
C SER A 513 -16.22 8.43 19.13
N ARG A 514 -15.70 9.60 18.79
CA ARG A 514 -14.72 10.30 19.63
C ARG A 514 -15.43 10.93 20.83
N VAL A 515 -14.71 11.10 21.93
CA VAL A 515 -15.25 11.69 23.15
C VAL A 515 -15.01 13.19 23.19
N GLY A 516 -15.73 13.90 24.07
CA GLY A 516 -15.47 15.30 24.36
C GLY A 516 -14.14 15.48 25.12
N SER A 517 -13.69 16.73 25.26
CA SER A 517 -12.42 17.07 25.90
C SER A 517 -12.32 16.54 27.34
N GLU A 518 -13.42 16.54 28.08
CA GLU A 518 -13.50 16.08 29.47
C GLU A 518 -13.33 14.56 29.62
N ASP A 519 -13.66 13.79 28.59
CA ASP A 519 -13.66 12.33 28.62
C ASP A 519 -12.45 11.73 27.88
N THR A 520 -11.50 12.55 27.43
CA THR A 520 -10.28 12.10 26.74
C THR A 520 -9.44 11.22 27.67
N GLY A 521 -8.95 10.09 27.16
CA GLY A 521 -8.11 9.19 27.95
C GLY A 521 -6.78 9.81 28.38
N GLU A 522 -6.14 9.23 29.41
CA GLU A 522 -4.87 9.67 29.97
C GLU A 522 -3.74 8.66 29.70
N ILE A 523 -2.49 9.16 29.73
CA ILE A 523 -1.29 8.33 29.64
C ILE A 523 -0.65 8.19 31.02
N PHE A 524 -0.45 6.94 31.43
CA PHE A 524 0.27 6.59 32.64
C PHE A 524 1.60 5.94 32.28
N TYR A 525 2.62 6.14 33.12
CA TYR A 525 3.94 5.54 32.97
C TYR A 525 4.18 4.58 34.15
N PRO A 526 3.88 3.27 33.97
CA PRO A 526 4.00 2.30 35.04
C PRO A 526 5.45 2.15 35.51
N THR A 527 5.64 2.19 36.82
CA THR A 527 6.93 1.92 37.50
C THR A 527 6.98 0.47 37.98
N HIS A 528 8.16 -0.07 38.22
CA HIS A 528 8.41 -1.42 38.77
C HIS A 528 7.93 -2.58 37.93
N GLY A 529 7.63 -2.33 36.63
CA GLY A 529 7.16 -3.39 35.75
C GLY A 529 8.18 -4.50 35.53
N THR A 530 9.44 -4.16 35.46
CA THR A 530 10.54 -5.11 35.27
C THR A 530 10.74 -6.00 36.51
N GLU A 531 10.58 -5.45 37.70
CA GLU A 531 10.69 -6.15 38.95
C GLU A 531 9.59 -7.20 39.09
N TYR A 532 8.33 -6.86 38.85
CA TYR A 532 7.22 -7.82 38.88
C TYR A 532 7.43 -8.99 37.90
N TYR A 533 7.93 -8.70 36.70
CA TYR A 533 8.24 -9.74 35.72
C TYR A 533 9.39 -10.64 36.25
N THR A 534 10.46 -10.04 36.75
CA THR A 534 11.63 -10.76 37.27
C THR A 534 11.26 -11.67 38.44
N ASP A 535 10.44 -11.20 39.37
CA ASP A 535 10.00 -11.99 40.51
C ASP A 535 9.10 -13.14 40.09
N GLY A 536 8.11 -12.87 39.23
CA GLY A 536 7.26 -13.93 38.69
C GLY A 536 8.04 -14.97 37.87
N PHE A 537 9.04 -14.52 37.10
CA PHE A 537 9.97 -15.36 36.39
C PHE A 537 10.75 -16.31 37.31
N LEU A 538 11.41 -15.79 38.31
CA LEU A 538 12.25 -16.56 39.24
C LEU A 538 11.42 -17.55 40.09
N ASN A 539 10.19 -17.18 40.46
CA ASN A 539 9.31 -18.04 41.24
C ASN A 539 8.83 -19.31 40.51
N THR A 540 8.98 -19.36 39.19
CA THR A 540 8.57 -20.50 38.36
C THR A 540 9.73 -21.37 37.86
N ILE A 541 10.97 -21.03 38.25
CA ILE A 541 12.22 -21.68 37.84
C ILE A 541 12.90 -22.35 39.02
N ASP A 542 13.50 -23.53 38.84
CA ASP A 542 14.36 -24.19 39.83
C ASP A 542 15.75 -23.55 39.85
N VAL A 543 15.85 -22.44 40.58
CA VAL A 543 17.06 -21.62 40.66
C VAL A 543 18.24 -22.44 41.19
N ASP A 544 18.01 -23.28 42.21
CA ASP A 544 19.10 -24.05 42.86
C ASP A 544 19.76 -25.04 41.90
N LYS A 545 18.99 -25.66 41.01
CA LYS A 545 19.50 -26.58 39.99
C LYS A 545 20.39 -25.88 38.98
N ILE A 546 19.99 -24.65 38.57
CA ILE A 546 20.75 -23.85 37.61
C ILE A 546 22.09 -23.41 38.25
N ILE A 547 22.04 -22.86 39.45
CA ILE A 547 23.24 -22.39 40.21
C ILE A 547 24.22 -23.55 40.39
N LYS A 548 23.76 -24.74 40.77
CA LYS A 548 24.62 -25.92 40.99
C LYS A 548 25.31 -26.40 39.74
N ARG A 549 24.71 -26.22 38.56
CA ARG A 549 25.24 -26.67 37.25
C ARG A 549 26.36 -25.78 36.74
N LYS A 550 26.41 -24.48 37.18
CA LYS A 550 27.42 -23.49 36.77
C LYS A 550 27.57 -23.36 35.27
N PHE A 551 26.49 -23.02 34.59
CA PHE A 551 26.51 -22.84 33.14
C PHE A 551 27.41 -21.69 32.73
N LYS A 552 28.04 -21.87 31.53
CA LYS A 552 28.74 -20.82 30.82
C LYS A 552 28.08 -20.68 29.43
N ILE A 553 27.50 -19.52 29.14
CA ILE A 553 26.67 -19.31 27.94
C ILE A 553 27.07 -18.06 27.16
N VAL A 554 26.73 -18.03 25.88
CA VAL A 554 26.84 -16.83 25.04
C VAL A 554 25.45 -16.40 24.62
N ILE A 555 25.11 -15.12 24.76
CA ILE A 555 23.81 -14.59 24.39
C ILE A 555 23.97 -13.41 23.44
N ASP A 556 23.32 -13.49 22.28
CA ASP A 556 23.18 -12.35 21.36
C ASP A 556 21.77 -11.76 21.49
N TYR A 557 21.69 -10.47 21.82
CA TYR A 557 20.43 -9.75 22.02
C TYR A 557 19.89 -9.09 20.74
N SER A 558 20.56 -9.24 19.63
CA SER A 558 20.16 -8.60 18.38
C SER A 558 19.87 -7.09 18.47
N TYR A 559 20.58 -6.40 19.36
CA TYR A 559 20.36 -4.98 19.71
C TYR A 559 18.95 -4.67 20.25
N GLY A 560 18.21 -5.69 20.69
CA GLY A 560 16.84 -5.58 21.19
C GLY A 560 16.75 -5.17 22.68
N SER A 561 15.55 -4.77 23.11
CA SER A 561 15.29 -4.26 24.47
C SER A 561 15.44 -5.32 25.57
N SER A 562 15.44 -6.61 25.24
CA SER A 562 15.75 -7.71 26.19
C SER A 562 17.12 -7.55 26.84
N SER A 563 18.08 -6.87 26.17
CA SER A 563 19.39 -6.55 26.71
C SER A 563 19.40 -5.66 27.98
N LYS A 564 18.31 -4.93 28.22
CA LYS A 564 18.20 -4.09 29.45
C LYS A 564 17.83 -4.88 30.70
N ILE A 565 17.21 -6.05 30.52
CA ILE A 565 16.54 -6.75 31.63
C ILE A 565 17.16 -8.12 31.86
N PHE A 566 17.38 -8.88 30.80
CA PHE A 566 17.83 -10.26 30.91
C PHE A 566 19.20 -10.45 31.56
N PRO A 567 20.22 -9.57 31.42
CA PRO A 567 21.47 -9.69 32.13
C PRO A 567 21.31 -9.70 33.68
N SER A 568 20.36 -8.93 34.21
CA SER A 568 20.06 -8.93 35.65
C SER A 568 19.46 -10.26 36.12
N ILE A 569 18.60 -10.89 35.30
CA ILE A 569 18.03 -12.21 35.62
C ILE A 569 19.12 -13.28 35.60
N ILE A 570 19.99 -13.27 34.57
CA ILE A 570 21.12 -14.19 34.44
C ILE A 570 22.09 -14.05 35.63
N GLY A 571 22.37 -12.83 36.08
CA GLY A 571 23.20 -12.57 37.24
C GLY A 571 22.63 -13.16 38.54
N LYS A 572 21.30 -13.06 38.75
CA LYS A 572 20.63 -13.68 39.92
C LYS A 572 20.67 -15.22 39.89
N LEU A 573 20.79 -15.81 38.70
CA LEU A 573 20.91 -17.26 38.51
C LEU A 573 22.36 -17.77 38.58
N GLY A 574 23.32 -16.90 38.78
CA GLY A 574 24.73 -17.29 38.91
C GLY A 574 25.34 -17.90 37.66
N ILE A 575 24.83 -17.54 36.49
CA ILE A 575 25.26 -18.05 35.19
C ILE A 575 26.44 -17.22 34.68
N ASP A 576 27.55 -17.86 34.32
CA ASP A 576 28.67 -17.22 33.59
C ASP A 576 28.24 -16.93 32.15
N SER A 577 28.26 -15.67 31.76
CA SER A 577 27.67 -15.28 30.43
C SER A 577 28.46 -14.23 29.71
N VAL A 578 28.57 -14.43 28.38
CA VAL A 578 29.10 -13.43 27.44
C VAL A 578 27.93 -12.82 26.69
N HIS A 579 27.83 -11.51 26.75
CA HIS A 579 26.72 -10.76 26.15
C HIS A 579 27.19 -10.09 24.84
N LEU A 580 26.55 -10.46 23.73
CA LEU A 580 26.79 -9.91 22.40
C LEU A 580 25.66 -8.98 22.02
N ASN A 581 25.97 -7.88 21.32
CA ASN A 581 24.99 -6.94 20.80
C ASN A 581 23.98 -6.46 21.87
N ALA A 582 24.47 -6.29 23.12
CA ALA A 582 23.68 -5.96 24.30
C ALA A 582 23.34 -4.47 24.45
N ASN A 583 23.78 -3.63 23.54
CA ASN A 583 23.41 -2.21 23.46
C ASN A 583 22.25 -2.01 22.49
N LEU A 584 21.43 -0.99 22.73
CA LEU A 584 20.37 -0.60 21.78
C LEU A 584 20.97 0.15 20.59
N ASP A 585 20.78 -0.38 19.39
CA ASP A 585 21.22 0.26 18.14
C ASP A 585 20.08 0.23 17.10
N GLN A 586 19.47 1.38 16.85
CA GLN A 586 18.33 1.53 15.92
C GLN A 586 18.67 1.15 14.49
N THR A 587 19.94 1.21 14.10
CA THR A 587 20.38 0.90 12.72
C THR A 587 20.59 -0.60 12.49
N LYS A 588 20.78 -1.37 13.57
CA LYS A 588 21.14 -2.78 13.57
C LYS A 588 20.06 -3.72 14.13
N ILE A 589 18.98 -3.16 14.67
CA ILE A 589 17.86 -3.91 15.27
C ILE A 589 17.14 -4.82 14.25
N THR A 590 17.17 -4.48 12.98
CA THR A 590 16.66 -5.30 11.87
C THR A 590 17.81 -5.87 11.08
N LYS A 591 17.80 -7.17 10.83
CA LYS A 591 18.83 -7.88 10.07
C LYS A 591 18.23 -8.45 8.78
N THR A 592 18.95 -8.36 7.68
CA THR A 592 18.67 -9.18 6.51
C THR A 592 18.95 -10.66 6.81
N GLU A 593 18.40 -11.58 6.04
CA GLU A 593 18.68 -13.02 6.21
C GLU A 593 20.20 -13.32 6.19
N ARG A 594 20.95 -12.62 5.36
CA ARG A 594 22.42 -12.75 5.31
C ARG A 594 23.09 -12.25 6.59
N GLU A 595 22.65 -11.10 7.11
CA GLU A 595 23.16 -10.54 8.37
C GLU A 595 22.78 -11.43 9.57
N PHE A 596 21.57 -11.99 9.57
CA PHE A 596 21.13 -12.95 10.57
C PHE A 596 22.00 -14.23 10.57
N LYS A 597 22.19 -14.86 9.40
CA LYS A 597 23.08 -16.03 9.26
C LYS A 597 24.54 -15.71 9.70
N LYS A 598 25.00 -14.47 9.45
CA LYS A 598 26.31 -14.02 9.93
C LYS A 598 26.36 -13.93 11.46
N SER A 599 25.31 -13.36 12.09
CA SER A 599 25.23 -13.27 13.56
C SER A 599 25.23 -14.66 14.22
N LEU A 600 24.50 -15.63 13.65
CA LEU A 600 24.54 -17.01 14.14
C LEU A 600 25.92 -17.65 14.02
N LYS A 601 26.66 -17.40 12.94
CA LYS A 601 28.04 -17.86 12.77
C LYS A 601 29.01 -17.23 13.78
N GLU A 602 28.83 -15.94 14.07
CA GLU A 602 29.60 -15.23 15.09
C GLU A 602 29.33 -15.81 16.49
N LEU A 603 28.07 -16.01 16.84
CA LEU A 603 27.65 -16.69 18.06
C LEU A 603 28.29 -18.07 18.18
N SER A 604 28.18 -18.91 17.15
CA SER A 604 28.79 -20.24 17.08
C SER A 604 30.30 -20.23 17.27
N SER A 605 31.00 -19.28 16.66
CA SER A 605 32.45 -19.14 16.79
C SER A 605 32.89 -18.78 18.20
N ILE A 606 32.13 -17.90 18.86
CA ILE A 606 32.43 -17.49 20.25
C ILE A 606 32.14 -18.64 21.22
N VAL A 607 31.02 -19.37 21.06
CA VAL A 607 30.71 -20.56 21.88
C VAL A 607 31.89 -21.54 21.86
N ARG A 608 32.40 -21.87 20.69
CA ARG A 608 33.57 -22.75 20.55
C ARG A 608 34.83 -22.18 21.19
N SER A 609 35.10 -20.90 20.96
CA SER A 609 36.36 -20.29 21.40
C SER A 609 36.49 -20.22 22.93
N ILE A 610 35.37 -20.09 23.64
CA ILE A 610 35.38 -19.98 25.09
C ILE A 610 34.92 -21.27 25.80
N ASN A 611 34.67 -22.35 25.08
CA ASN A 611 34.07 -23.60 25.53
C ASN A 611 32.80 -23.35 26.36
N ALA A 612 31.84 -22.61 25.80
CA ALA A 612 30.56 -22.40 26.43
C ALA A 612 29.65 -23.62 26.31
N ASP A 613 28.73 -23.84 27.25
CA ASP A 613 27.78 -24.95 27.23
C ASP A 613 26.78 -24.84 26.08
N LEU A 614 26.44 -23.59 25.70
CA LEU A 614 25.58 -23.29 24.54
C LEU A 614 25.56 -21.79 24.19
N GLY A 615 25.01 -21.48 23.03
CA GLY A 615 24.74 -20.13 22.56
C GLY A 615 23.25 -19.90 22.32
N ILE A 616 22.78 -18.69 22.63
CA ILE A 616 21.41 -18.28 22.44
C ILE A 616 21.38 -16.94 21.70
N PHE A 617 20.66 -16.88 20.60
CA PHE A 617 20.31 -15.65 19.94
C PHE A 617 18.85 -15.32 20.26
N ILE A 618 18.56 -14.13 20.78
CA ILE A 618 17.21 -13.65 21.09
C ILE A 618 16.81 -12.65 20.01
N ASP A 619 15.59 -12.79 19.44
CA ASP A 619 15.10 -11.85 18.45
C ASP A 619 14.90 -10.43 19.03
N ASN A 620 14.76 -9.44 18.17
CA ASN A 620 14.61 -8.04 18.59
C ASN A 620 13.33 -7.78 19.40
N GLY A 621 12.31 -8.63 19.27
CA GLY A 621 11.07 -8.56 20.06
C GLY A 621 11.15 -9.24 21.42
N GLY A 622 12.16 -10.08 21.64
CA GLY A 622 12.30 -10.89 22.85
C GLY A 622 11.33 -12.09 22.91
N GLU A 623 10.72 -12.47 21.78
CA GLU A 623 9.74 -13.55 21.71
C GLU A 623 10.33 -14.90 21.30
N LYS A 624 11.39 -14.89 20.47
CA LYS A 624 11.98 -16.09 19.88
C LYS A 624 13.44 -16.26 20.22
N ILE A 625 13.88 -17.52 20.30
CA ILE A 625 15.28 -17.88 20.52
C ILE A 625 15.79 -18.83 19.41
N TYR A 626 17.05 -18.66 19.05
CA TYR A 626 17.78 -19.57 18.18
C TYR A 626 18.97 -20.11 18.96
N ILE A 627 19.20 -21.40 18.88
CA ILE A 627 20.09 -22.15 19.79
C ILE A 627 21.26 -22.69 18.99
N CYS A 628 22.48 -22.59 19.55
CA CYS A 628 23.60 -23.41 19.12
C CYS A 628 24.11 -24.25 20.30
N ASP A 629 24.58 -25.46 20.00
CA ASP A 629 25.08 -26.41 20.99
C ASP A 629 26.49 -26.08 21.49
N GLU A 630 27.03 -26.90 22.37
CA GLU A 630 28.36 -26.77 22.94
C GLU A 630 29.49 -26.87 21.91
N ASN A 631 29.25 -27.45 20.73
CA ASN A 631 30.21 -27.46 19.63
C ASN A 631 30.10 -26.22 18.74
N GLY A 632 29.13 -25.33 19.00
CA GLY A 632 28.79 -24.20 18.17
C GLY A 632 28.03 -24.59 16.89
N ASP A 633 27.37 -25.74 16.87
CA ASP A 633 26.50 -26.12 15.75
C ASP A 633 25.11 -25.50 15.93
N ASN A 634 24.65 -24.73 14.94
CA ASN A 634 23.33 -24.11 14.99
C ASN A 634 22.25 -25.15 14.76
N ILE A 635 21.22 -25.13 15.62
CA ILE A 635 20.09 -26.05 15.55
C ILE A 635 18.98 -25.41 14.72
N ASP A 636 18.52 -26.10 13.68
CA ASP A 636 17.38 -25.62 12.89
C ASP A 636 16.07 -25.64 13.69
N GLY A 637 15.08 -24.85 13.25
CA GLY A 637 13.87 -24.64 14.02
C GLY A 637 13.04 -25.89 14.30
N ASN A 638 12.95 -26.84 13.35
CA ASN A 638 12.21 -28.10 13.56
C ASN A 638 12.92 -28.98 14.59
N THR A 639 14.22 -29.08 14.50
CA THR A 639 15.07 -29.82 15.44
C THR A 639 15.04 -29.16 16.83
N ALA A 640 15.08 -27.83 16.89
CA ALA A 640 15.02 -27.06 18.13
C ALA A 640 13.66 -27.27 18.84
N LEU A 641 12.53 -27.21 18.11
CA LEU A 641 11.21 -27.52 18.67
C LEU A 641 11.15 -28.95 19.20
N THR A 642 11.69 -29.91 18.45
CA THR A 642 11.73 -31.33 18.84
C THR A 642 12.55 -31.52 20.12
N LEU A 643 13.74 -30.88 20.22
CA LEU A 643 14.60 -30.90 21.39
C LEU A 643 13.88 -30.29 22.62
N MET A 644 13.27 -29.11 22.48
CA MET A 644 12.55 -28.45 23.57
C MET A 644 11.38 -29.32 24.05
N ALA A 645 10.58 -29.90 23.14
CA ALA A 645 9.51 -30.80 23.48
C ALA A 645 10.02 -32.08 24.20
N LEU A 646 11.10 -32.70 23.71
CA LEU A 646 11.74 -33.86 24.34
C LEU A 646 12.22 -33.56 25.78
N LEU A 647 12.89 -32.41 25.97
CA LEU A 647 13.37 -31.99 27.31
C LEU A 647 12.19 -31.75 28.27
N VAL A 648 11.11 -31.15 27.80
CA VAL A 648 9.87 -30.98 28.57
C VAL A 648 9.32 -32.35 28.97
N MET A 649 9.18 -33.30 28.05
CA MET A 649 8.66 -34.63 28.31
C MET A 649 9.53 -35.42 29.31
N LYS A 650 10.83 -35.24 29.30
CA LYS A 650 11.76 -35.87 30.25
C LYS A 650 11.73 -35.24 31.64
N THR A 651 11.45 -33.97 31.76
CA THR A 651 11.56 -33.21 33.03
C THR A 651 10.24 -32.95 33.73
N GLU A 652 9.10 -32.87 32.97
CA GLU A 652 7.79 -32.59 33.54
C GLU A 652 7.06 -33.91 33.89
N LYS A 653 6.50 -33.94 35.10
CA LYS A 653 5.86 -35.15 35.63
C LYS A 653 4.35 -35.01 35.83
N THR A 654 3.87 -33.81 35.99
CA THR A 654 2.47 -33.53 36.37
C THR A 654 1.58 -33.18 35.21
N ASP A 655 1.98 -32.22 34.40
CA ASP A 655 1.17 -31.70 33.30
C ASP A 655 1.70 -32.24 31.98
N ARG A 656 1.10 -33.36 31.54
CA ARG A 656 1.61 -34.15 30.42
C ARG A 656 0.92 -33.84 29.10
N SER A 657 0.77 -32.57 28.77
CA SER A 657 0.16 -32.15 27.53
C SER A 657 0.97 -31.06 26.86
N ILE A 658 1.15 -31.17 25.55
CA ILE A 658 1.87 -30.16 24.73
C ILE A 658 1.04 -29.80 23.50
N THR A 659 1.29 -28.60 22.95
CA THR A 659 0.71 -28.15 21.71
C THR A 659 1.81 -27.78 20.71
N VAL A 660 1.71 -28.29 19.48
CA VAL A 660 2.66 -28.04 18.40
C VAL A 660 1.92 -27.81 17.06
N PRO A 661 2.51 -27.14 16.08
CA PRO A 661 1.92 -27.00 14.75
C PRO A 661 1.66 -28.34 14.08
N ALA A 662 0.64 -28.38 13.21
CA ALA A 662 0.34 -29.59 12.44
C ALA A 662 1.54 -30.09 11.60
N GLY A 663 2.41 -29.18 11.14
CA GLY A 663 3.64 -29.48 10.38
C GLY A 663 4.85 -29.89 11.23
N SER A 664 4.70 -30.17 12.52
CA SER A 664 5.83 -30.58 13.39
C SER A 664 6.32 -31.98 13.11
N SER A 665 7.59 -32.22 13.50
CA SER A 665 8.28 -33.50 13.29
C SER A 665 7.55 -34.67 13.95
N PHE A 666 7.54 -35.82 13.28
CA PHE A 666 7.02 -37.06 13.84
C PHE A 666 7.82 -37.53 15.06
N ASN A 667 9.09 -37.11 15.22
CA ASN A 667 9.87 -37.39 16.42
C ASN A 667 9.18 -36.88 17.70
N ILE A 668 8.43 -35.76 17.63
CA ILE A 668 7.65 -35.26 18.77
C ILE A 668 6.54 -36.25 19.12
N THR A 669 5.80 -36.77 18.11
CA THR A 669 4.73 -37.72 18.31
C THR A 669 5.26 -39.05 18.89
N LYS A 670 6.44 -39.48 18.42
CA LYS A 670 7.10 -40.68 18.97
C LYS A 670 7.48 -40.46 20.43
N SER A 671 8.21 -39.38 20.74
CA SER A 671 8.61 -39.05 22.10
C SER A 671 7.41 -38.91 23.04
N ALA A 672 6.30 -38.33 22.59
CA ALA A 672 5.10 -38.20 23.39
C ALA A 672 4.51 -39.54 23.79
N LYS A 673 4.52 -40.53 22.89
CA LYS A 673 4.11 -41.92 23.22
C LYS A 673 5.06 -42.52 24.23
N ASP A 674 6.37 -42.38 24.07
CA ASP A 674 7.40 -42.98 24.93
C ASP A 674 7.32 -42.43 26.37
N TYR A 675 7.01 -41.13 26.52
CA TYR A 675 6.91 -40.43 27.81
C TYR A 675 5.46 -40.26 28.32
N ASN A 676 4.46 -40.83 27.64
CA ASN A 676 3.04 -40.72 27.97
C ASN A 676 2.53 -39.29 28.08
N PHE A 677 2.80 -38.48 27.03
CA PHE A 677 2.29 -37.15 26.86
C PHE A 677 1.18 -37.08 25.82
N GLU A 678 0.20 -36.26 26.06
CA GLU A 678 -0.85 -35.92 25.11
C GLU A 678 -0.39 -34.77 24.18
N ILE A 679 -0.60 -34.92 22.86
CA ILE A 679 -0.30 -33.88 21.87
C ILE A 679 -1.56 -33.28 21.31
N PHE A 680 -1.65 -31.97 21.36
CA PHE A 680 -2.64 -31.17 20.67
C PHE A 680 -2.01 -30.47 19.48
N PHE A 681 -2.49 -30.77 18.28
CA PHE A 681 -2.04 -30.04 17.09
C PHE A 681 -2.79 -28.72 16.94
N ALA A 682 -2.09 -27.68 16.49
CA ALA A 682 -2.62 -26.35 16.21
C ALA A 682 -2.33 -25.93 14.77
N LYS A 683 -2.99 -24.89 14.30
CA LYS A 683 -2.57 -24.17 13.12
C LYS A 683 -1.22 -23.50 13.39
N ASN A 684 -0.39 -23.37 12.34
CA ASN A 684 0.91 -22.70 12.44
C ASN A 684 0.73 -21.16 12.51
N SER A 685 0.11 -20.70 13.59
CA SER A 685 -0.04 -19.27 13.88
C SER A 685 0.19 -18.98 15.36
N SER A 686 0.78 -17.83 15.67
CA SER A 686 1.06 -17.44 17.06
C SER A 686 -0.22 -17.36 17.90
N SER A 687 -1.28 -16.78 17.35
CA SER A 687 -2.57 -16.66 18.05
C SER A 687 -3.18 -18.01 18.39
N CYS A 688 -3.18 -18.99 17.47
CA CYS A 688 -3.72 -20.32 17.73
C CYS A 688 -2.92 -21.11 18.78
N LEU A 689 -1.59 -20.99 18.76
CA LEU A 689 -0.72 -21.61 19.77
C LEU A 689 -0.95 -20.99 21.15
N MET A 690 -1.04 -19.67 21.23
CA MET A 690 -1.32 -18.96 22.48
C MET A 690 -2.71 -19.29 23.02
N GLU A 691 -3.75 -19.28 22.16
CA GLU A 691 -5.13 -19.62 22.54
C GLU A 691 -5.22 -21.02 23.13
N LYS A 692 -4.61 -22.02 22.48
CA LYS A 692 -4.56 -23.38 23.00
C LYS A 692 -3.76 -23.48 24.31
N SER A 693 -2.66 -22.73 24.42
CA SER A 693 -1.83 -22.69 25.65
C SER A 693 -2.52 -22.02 26.83
N ALA A 694 -3.52 -21.18 26.59
CA ALA A 694 -4.31 -20.57 27.66
C ALA A 694 -5.25 -21.56 28.35
N ASN A 695 -5.52 -22.73 27.75
CA ASN A 695 -6.25 -23.81 28.38
C ASN A 695 -5.40 -24.46 29.50
N SER A 696 -6.00 -24.69 30.64
CA SER A 696 -5.32 -25.08 31.88
C SER A 696 -4.53 -26.40 31.85
N ASN A 697 -4.73 -27.22 30.84
CA ASN A 697 -4.11 -28.55 30.75
C ASN A 697 -2.84 -28.59 29.86
N ILE A 698 -2.51 -27.51 29.16
CA ILE A 698 -1.32 -27.46 28.28
C ILE A 698 -0.14 -26.90 29.08
N TYR A 699 0.93 -27.67 29.18
CA TYR A 699 2.16 -27.23 29.84
C TYR A 699 3.08 -26.43 28.92
N PHE A 700 3.25 -26.94 27.70
CA PHE A 700 4.20 -26.40 26.73
C PHE A 700 3.55 -26.25 25.33
N ALA A 701 3.86 -25.16 24.68
CA ALA A 701 3.64 -25.05 23.24
C ALA A 701 4.85 -24.40 22.56
N GLY A 702 5.04 -24.69 21.27
CA GLY A 702 6.13 -24.09 20.51
C GLY A 702 5.88 -24.11 19.01
N ASP A 703 6.56 -23.21 18.30
CA ASP A 703 6.62 -23.18 16.85
C ASP A 703 8.00 -23.64 16.35
N ASN A 704 8.11 -23.86 15.04
CA ASN A 704 9.37 -24.22 14.39
C ASN A 704 10.25 -23.00 14.02
N GLU A 705 9.92 -21.83 14.52
CA GLU A 705 10.65 -20.59 14.31
C GLU A 705 11.34 -20.08 15.59
N GLY A 706 11.37 -20.87 16.63
CA GLY A 706 12.05 -20.57 17.90
C GLY A 706 11.19 -19.87 18.96
N GLY A 707 9.87 -19.81 18.75
CA GLY A 707 8.91 -19.34 19.73
C GLY A 707 8.45 -20.46 20.65
N TYR A 708 8.56 -20.29 21.97
CA TYR A 708 8.10 -21.30 22.95
C TYR A 708 7.25 -20.64 24.04
N ILE A 709 6.25 -21.37 24.50
CA ILE A 709 5.26 -20.97 25.51
C ILE A 709 5.31 -21.95 26.68
N TYR A 710 5.35 -21.44 27.90
CA TYR A 710 5.22 -22.21 29.12
C TYR A 710 4.04 -21.66 29.92
N SER A 711 2.89 -22.35 29.83
CA SER A 711 1.58 -21.83 30.28
C SER A 711 1.53 -21.52 31.78
N LYS A 712 2.33 -22.23 32.60
CA LYS A 712 2.46 -21.93 34.04
C LYS A 712 3.01 -20.56 34.34
N PHE A 713 3.84 -20.02 33.45
CA PHE A 713 4.38 -18.67 33.57
C PHE A 713 3.50 -17.67 32.81
N MET A 714 3.37 -17.86 31.51
CA MET A 714 2.58 -17.00 30.62
C MET A 714 2.16 -17.77 29.36
N PRO A 715 0.89 -17.73 28.95
CA PRO A 715 0.43 -18.42 27.74
C PRO A 715 0.76 -17.66 26.43
N ALA A 716 1.93 -17.06 26.36
CA ALA A 716 2.45 -16.32 25.22
C ALA A 716 3.94 -16.56 25.03
N PHE A 717 4.46 -16.27 23.83
CA PHE A 717 5.88 -16.43 23.53
C PHE A 717 6.76 -15.54 24.40
N ASP A 718 7.80 -16.13 24.96
CA ASP A 718 8.82 -15.44 25.74
C ASP A 718 10.20 -16.06 25.53
N GLY A 719 11.06 -15.37 24.79
CA GLY A 719 12.39 -15.87 24.46
C GLY A 719 13.32 -15.89 25.67
N MET A 720 13.21 -14.93 26.58
CA MET A 720 14.05 -14.87 27.80
C MET A 720 13.68 -16.02 28.75
N TYR A 721 12.40 -16.25 28.96
CA TYR A 721 11.93 -17.37 29.79
C TYR A 721 12.30 -18.72 29.18
N SER A 722 12.12 -18.86 27.88
CA SER A 722 12.45 -20.09 27.13
C SER A 722 13.94 -20.43 27.19
N ALA A 723 14.81 -19.41 27.16
CA ALA A 723 16.25 -19.59 27.33
C ALA A 723 16.60 -20.20 28.69
N ILE A 724 16.03 -19.68 29.75
CA ILE A 724 16.32 -20.18 31.11
C ILE A 724 15.61 -21.52 31.36
N LYS A 725 14.42 -21.77 30.80
CA LYS A 725 13.79 -23.09 30.88
C LYS A 725 14.62 -24.19 30.20
N LEU A 726 15.28 -23.86 29.07
CA LEU A 726 16.26 -24.78 28.45
C LEU A 726 17.38 -25.13 29.43
N LEU A 727 18.01 -24.12 30.07
CA LEU A 727 19.07 -24.33 31.06
C LEU A 727 18.57 -25.14 32.28
N GLU A 728 17.39 -24.83 32.78
CA GLU A 728 16.78 -25.57 33.89
C GLU A 728 16.58 -27.06 33.52
N MET A 729 16.04 -27.37 32.35
CA MET A 729 15.83 -28.73 31.92
C MET A 729 17.14 -29.50 31.74
N LEU A 730 18.15 -28.87 31.14
CA LEU A 730 19.51 -29.46 31.03
C LEU A 730 20.15 -29.69 32.42
N ALA A 731 19.93 -28.75 33.37
CA ALA A 731 20.43 -28.90 34.77
C ALA A 731 19.71 -30.05 35.50
N LYS A 732 18.39 -30.19 35.33
CA LYS A 732 17.62 -31.27 35.95
C LYS A 732 18.05 -32.66 35.47
N LEU A 733 18.40 -32.76 34.18
CA LEU A 733 18.85 -34.01 33.56
C LEU A 733 20.38 -34.22 33.69
N ASN A 734 21.10 -33.21 34.12
CA ASN A 734 22.56 -33.18 34.17
C ASN A 734 23.21 -33.61 32.83
N THR A 735 22.76 -33.00 31.76
CA THR A 735 23.08 -33.36 30.35
C THR A 735 23.51 -32.13 29.55
N SER A 736 23.85 -32.35 28.27
CA SER A 736 24.10 -31.31 27.28
C SER A 736 23.16 -31.43 26.09
N ILE A 737 23.07 -30.37 25.29
CA ILE A 737 22.24 -30.35 24.07
C ILE A 737 22.62 -31.49 23.13
N LYS A 738 23.90 -31.65 22.84
CA LYS A 738 24.38 -32.72 21.95
C LYS A 738 24.02 -34.12 22.41
N ASN A 739 24.08 -34.34 23.73
CA ASN A 739 23.70 -35.64 24.27
C ASN A 739 22.20 -35.91 24.11
N GLU A 740 21.37 -34.90 24.30
CA GLU A 740 19.92 -35.03 24.10
C GLU A 740 19.52 -35.18 22.63
N MET A 741 20.26 -34.53 21.73
CA MET A 741 20.06 -34.65 20.26
C MET A 741 20.23 -36.11 19.75
N ARG A 742 20.97 -36.98 20.46
CA ARG A 742 21.09 -38.40 20.09
C ARG A 742 19.79 -39.19 20.17
N PHE A 743 18.82 -38.69 20.90
CA PHE A 743 17.49 -39.28 21.02
C PHE A 743 16.52 -38.82 19.93
N ILE A 744 16.93 -37.90 19.09
CA ILE A 744 16.14 -37.39 17.94
C ILE A 744 16.63 -38.15 16.69
N GLU A 745 15.73 -38.91 16.06
CA GLU A 745 16.06 -39.60 14.83
C GLU A 745 16.29 -38.62 13.70
N PRO A 746 17.32 -38.84 12.86
CA PRO A 746 17.53 -38.04 11.66
C PRO A 746 16.30 -38.16 10.71
N THR A 747 15.85 -37.03 10.21
CA THR A 747 14.74 -36.95 9.24
C THR A 747 15.08 -35.99 8.11
N TYR A 748 14.42 -36.20 6.99
CA TYR A 748 14.55 -35.33 5.81
C TYR A 748 13.26 -34.53 5.67
N PHE A 749 13.40 -33.19 5.72
CA PHE A 749 12.31 -32.25 5.60
C PHE A 749 12.40 -31.52 4.26
N GLU A 750 11.33 -31.57 3.47
CA GLU A 750 11.26 -30.92 2.16
C GLU A 750 10.11 -29.91 2.13
N TYR A 751 10.29 -28.86 1.35
CA TYR A 751 9.35 -27.75 1.23
C TYR A 751 9.18 -27.30 -0.22
N LYS A 752 7.94 -27.00 -0.62
CA LYS A 752 7.65 -26.42 -1.93
C LYS A 752 6.49 -25.45 -1.87
N ARG A 753 6.65 -24.34 -2.57
CA ARG A 753 5.56 -23.38 -2.84
C ARG A 753 5.01 -23.62 -4.25
N VAL A 754 3.66 -23.78 -4.34
CA VAL A 754 2.98 -24.09 -5.60
C VAL A 754 2.01 -22.94 -5.93
N PRO A 755 2.23 -22.19 -7.02
CA PRO A 755 1.31 -21.12 -7.43
C PRO A 755 -0.10 -21.67 -7.68
N CYS A 756 -1.11 -20.99 -7.11
CA CYS A 756 -2.51 -21.38 -7.28
C CYS A 756 -3.39 -20.11 -7.18
N PRO A 757 -4.22 -19.83 -8.19
CA PRO A 757 -5.20 -18.75 -8.11
C PRO A 757 -6.10 -18.89 -6.88
N THR A 758 -6.47 -17.76 -6.28
CA THR A 758 -7.24 -17.74 -5.03
C THR A 758 -8.60 -18.44 -5.20
N GLU A 759 -9.21 -18.29 -6.36
CA GLU A 759 -10.53 -18.87 -6.72
C GLU A 759 -10.50 -20.42 -6.77
N LEU A 760 -9.33 -21.00 -7.01
CA LEU A 760 -9.17 -22.44 -7.10
C LEU A 760 -8.85 -23.10 -5.76
N LYS A 761 -8.43 -22.34 -4.74
CA LYS A 761 -8.00 -22.91 -3.45
C LYS A 761 -9.05 -23.77 -2.78
N GLY A 762 -10.30 -23.29 -2.73
CA GLY A 762 -11.41 -24.05 -2.15
C GLY A 762 -11.72 -25.34 -2.92
N PHE A 763 -11.68 -25.27 -4.26
CA PHE A 763 -11.85 -26.44 -5.12
C PHE A 763 -10.76 -27.48 -4.89
N ILE A 764 -9.49 -27.06 -4.85
CA ILE A 764 -8.35 -27.97 -4.63
C ILE A 764 -8.40 -28.58 -3.24
N MET A 765 -8.75 -27.80 -2.20
CA MET A 765 -8.91 -28.35 -0.84
C MET A 765 -10.01 -29.40 -0.78
N ARG A 766 -11.13 -29.20 -1.47
CA ARG A 766 -12.19 -30.19 -1.60
C ARG A 766 -11.68 -31.47 -2.30
N LYS A 767 -10.93 -31.33 -3.40
CA LYS A 767 -10.34 -32.46 -4.12
C LYS A 767 -9.35 -33.25 -3.26
N PHE A 768 -8.54 -32.57 -2.46
CA PHE A 768 -7.68 -33.21 -1.47
C PHE A 768 -8.51 -34.04 -0.48
N PHE A 769 -9.57 -33.45 0.09
CA PHE A 769 -10.43 -34.16 1.03
C PHE A 769 -11.10 -35.37 0.37
N GLU A 770 -11.67 -35.22 -0.83
CA GLU A 770 -12.32 -36.33 -1.57
C GLU A 770 -11.32 -37.45 -1.85
N LYS A 771 -10.08 -37.14 -2.23
CA LYS A 771 -9.08 -38.18 -2.58
C LYS A 771 -8.53 -38.93 -1.37
N TYR A 772 -8.33 -38.23 -0.24
CA TYR A 772 -7.61 -38.76 0.91
C TYR A 772 -8.51 -39.02 2.15
N SER A 773 -9.83 -38.88 2.06
CA SER A 773 -10.75 -39.01 3.17
C SER A 773 -10.77 -40.42 3.80
N GLY A 774 -10.32 -41.45 3.09
CA GLY A 774 -10.17 -42.82 3.60
C GLY A 774 -8.85 -43.14 4.28
N ASP A 775 -7.89 -42.21 4.22
CA ASP A 775 -6.54 -42.34 4.74
C ASP A 775 -6.40 -41.75 6.15
N ASN A 776 -5.24 -41.98 6.80
CA ASN A 776 -4.93 -41.33 8.08
C ASN A 776 -4.57 -39.85 7.86
N VAL A 777 -5.56 -38.95 7.91
CA VAL A 777 -5.40 -37.53 7.67
C VAL A 777 -5.74 -36.69 8.89
N LEU A 778 -4.99 -35.58 9.04
CA LEU A 778 -5.25 -34.53 10.03
C LEU A 778 -5.69 -33.26 9.29
N LEU A 779 -6.87 -32.72 9.65
CA LEU A 779 -7.49 -31.56 9.02
C LEU A 779 -7.45 -30.33 9.97
N ILE A 780 -6.26 -29.85 10.30
CA ILE A 780 -6.10 -28.70 11.24
C ILE A 780 -5.59 -27.46 10.52
N ASP A 781 -4.57 -27.59 9.68
CA ASP A 781 -4.00 -26.46 8.95
C ASP A 781 -3.81 -26.90 7.50
N GLY A 782 -4.92 -27.05 6.77
CA GLY A 782 -4.94 -27.73 5.49
C GLY A 782 -5.14 -29.24 5.64
N ILE A 783 -4.47 -30.05 4.83
CA ILE A 783 -4.53 -31.51 4.86
C ILE A 783 -3.16 -32.12 5.10
N LYS A 784 -3.00 -32.82 6.21
CA LYS A 784 -1.79 -33.60 6.53
C LYS A 784 -2.11 -35.09 6.38
N LEU A 785 -1.46 -35.74 5.42
CA LEU A 785 -1.49 -37.19 5.23
C LEU A 785 -0.36 -37.83 6.03
N ILE A 786 -0.69 -38.72 6.93
CA ILE A 786 0.26 -39.42 7.82
C ILE A 786 0.44 -40.85 7.32
N LYS A 787 1.69 -41.24 7.03
CA LYS A 787 2.11 -42.60 6.67
C LYS A 787 3.00 -43.19 7.75
N SER A 788 3.30 -44.48 7.65
CA SER A 788 4.15 -45.19 8.62
C SER A 788 5.58 -44.66 8.72
N SER A 789 6.11 -44.10 7.64
CA SER A 789 7.50 -43.66 7.49
C SER A 789 7.66 -42.14 7.44
N GLY A 790 6.56 -41.39 7.28
CA GLY A 790 6.59 -39.95 7.16
C GLY A 790 5.22 -39.30 7.03
N TRP A 791 5.19 -38.04 6.64
CA TRP A 791 3.96 -37.27 6.41
C TRP A 791 4.16 -36.21 5.32
N VAL A 792 3.04 -35.80 4.73
CA VAL A 792 2.96 -34.62 3.85
C VAL A 792 1.80 -33.74 4.26
N LEU A 793 2.02 -32.42 4.27
CA LEU A 793 1.05 -31.40 4.62
C LEU A 793 0.94 -30.40 3.46
N ALA A 794 -0.27 -30.11 3.02
CA ALA A 794 -0.54 -29.00 2.10
C ALA A 794 -1.60 -28.07 2.66
N TYR A 795 -1.35 -26.76 2.61
CA TYR A 795 -2.36 -25.77 2.97
C TYR A 795 -2.32 -24.55 2.05
N PRO A 796 -3.48 -23.90 1.80
CA PRO A 796 -3.57 -22.68 1.07
C PRO A 796 -3.12 -21.52 1.96
N THR A 797 -2.21 -20.68 1.49
CA THR A 797 -1.78 -19.49 2.26
C THR A 797 -2.89 -18.44 2.32
N SER A 798 -2.99 -17.73 3.42
CA SER A 798 -3.87 -16.56 3.53
C SER A 798 -3.30 -15.34 2.77
N GLU A 799 -1.99 -15.30 2.61
CA GLU A 799 -1.24 -14.23 1.97
C GLU A 799 -0.65 -14.72 0.65
N GLY A 800 -1.26 -14.34 -0.47
CA GLY A 800 -0.79 -14.68 -1.81
C GLY A 800 -1.49 -15.87 -2.47
N ALA A 801 -1.31 -15.97 -3.79
CA ALA A 801 -1.98 -16.95 -4.65
C ALA A 801 -1.13 -18.25 -4.76
N HIS A 802 -1.00 -19.01 -3.66
CA HIS A 802 -0.24 -20.27 -3.67
C HIS A 802 -0.65 -21.22 -2.55
N PHE A 803 -0.24 -22.48 -2.69
CA PHE A 803 -0.20 -23.49 -1.65
C PHE A 803 1.23 -23.65 -1.14
N GLU A 804 1.36 -23.97 0.14
CA GLU A 804 2.59 -24.46 0.72
C GLU A 804 2.48 -25.96 0.99
N ILE A 805 3.51 -26.71 0.58
CA ILE A 805 3.59 -28.14 0.78
C ILE A 805 4.85 -28.44 1.58
N PHE A 806 4.70 -29.22 2.64
CA PHE A 806 5.77 -29.71 3.49
C PHE A 806 5.70 -31.23 3.55
N SER A 807 6.85 -31.87 3.59
CA SER A 807 6.92 -33.30 3.85
C SER A 807 8.09 -33.64 4.77
N GLU A 808 7.95 -34.71 5.54
CA GLU A 808 9.01 -35.26 6.38
C GLU A 808 8.99 -36.79 6.29
N SER A 809 10.16 -37.38 6.14
CA SER A 809 10.35 -38.83 6.21
C SER A 809 11.73 -39.18 6.77
N ARG A 810 11.89 -40.46 7.19
CA ARG A 810 13.21 -41.03 7.53
C ARG A 810 14.09 -41.23 6.30
N ASP A 811 13.48 -41.36 5.13
CA ASP A 811 14.18 -41.46 3.85
C ASP A 811 13.95 -40.24 2.98
N LYS A 812 15.03 -39.72 2.36
CA LYS A 812 15.00 -38.52 1.53
C LYS A 812 14.16 -38.70 0.26
N GLU A 813 14.31 -39.85 -0.40
CA GLU A 813 13.56 -40.12 -1.63
C GLU A 813 12.04 -40.22 -1.35
N GLU A 814 11.67 -40.80 -0.22
CA GLU A 814 10.30 -40.87 0.21
C GLU A 814 9.72 -39.48 0.56
N SER A 815 10.48 -38.62 1.26
CA SER A 815 10.04 -37.27 1.55
C SER A 815 9.76 -36.49 0.26
N LEU A 816 10.69 -36.56 -0.72
CA LEU A 816 10.51 -35.97 -2.04
C LEU A 816 9.33 -36.57 -2.82
N SER A 817 9.13 -37.89 -2.73
CA SER A 817 8.00 -38.57 -3.38
C SER A 817 6.66 -38.08 -2.84
N LEU A 818 6.52 -37.97 -1.53
CA LEU A 818 5.31 -37.46 -0.86
C LEU A 818 5.03 -36.00 -1.26
N LEU A 819 6.04 -35.15 -1.27
CA LEU A 819 5.94 -33.75 -1.70
C LEU A 819 5.49 -33.65 -3.16
N ASN A 820 6.13 -34.41 -4.07
CA ASN A 820 5.78 -34.43 -5.48
C ASN A 820 4.40 -34.98 -5.76
N GLN A 821 3.92 -35.93 -4.97
CA GLN A 821 2.57 -36.47 -5.06
C GLN A 821 1.53 -35.35 -4.88
N PHE A 822 1.65 -34.54 -3.83
CA PHE A 822 0.74 -33.42 -3.56
C PHE A 822 0.89 -32.27 -4.57
N ASN A 823 2.12 -31.96 -4.98
CA ASN A 823 2.37 -30.99 -6.05
C ASN A 823 1.68 -31.40 -7.35
N ASN A 824 1.83 -32.65 -7.78
CA ASN A 824 1.22 -33.14 -9.02
C ASN A 824 -0.31 -33.18 -8.94
N ASP A 825 -0.87 -33.45 -7.77
CA ASP A 825 -2.31 -33.37 -7.54
C ASP A 825 -2.83 -31.94 -7.71
N ILE A 826 -2.16 -30.95 -7.12
CA ILE A 826 -2.54 -29.53 -7.28
C ILE A 826 -2.45 -29.14 -8.76
N GLU A 827 -1.36 -29.42 -9.45
CA GLU A 827 -1.18 -29.06 -10.85
C GLU A 827 -2.22 -29.73 -11.76
N ARG A 828 -2.53 -31.01 -11.52
CA ARG A 828 -3.56 -31.73 -12.28
C ARG A 828 -4.94 -31.08 -12.08
N TRP A 829 -5.35 -30.78 -10.84
CA TRP A 829 -6.67 -30.23 -10.55
C TRP A 829 -6.81 -28.76 -10.99
N LYS A 830 -5.74 -27.99 -11.05
CA LYS A 830 -5.73 -26.68 -11.70
C LYS A 830 -6.13 -26.80 -13.17
N ASN A 831 -5.51 -27.75 -13.89
CA ASN A 831 -5.77 -27.97 -15.31
C ASN A 831 -7.18 -28.55 -15.60
N GLU A 832 -7.71 -29.39 -14.71
CA GLU A 832 -9.06 -29.96 -14.85
C GLU A 832 -10.15 -28.88 -14.90
N ARG A 833 -10.00 -27.78 -14.18
CA ARG A 833 -10.99 -26.69 -14.15
C ARG A 833 -10.82 -25.67 -15.28
N ASP A 834 -9.60 -25.45 -15.73
CA ASP A 834 -9.36 -24.59 -16.92
C ASP A 834 -10.02 -25.17 -18.17
N VAL A 835 -10.08 -26.48 -18.31
CA VAL A 835 -10.77 -27.17 -19.42
C VAL A 835 -12.29 -27.10 -19.28
N SER A 836 -12.85 -27.16 -18.07
CA SER A 836 -14.30 -27.08 -17.82
C SER A 836 -14.87 -25.65 -17.91
N ALA A 837 -14.03 -24.63 -17.88
CA ALA A 837 -14.42 -23.24 -18.06
C ALA A 837 -14.40 -22.80 -19.54
N LEU A 838 -13.84 -23.65 -20.43
CA LEU A 838 -13.77 -23.45 -21.88
C LEU A 838 -14.79 -24.32 -22.66
N SER A 839 -15.49 -25.23 -21.97
CA SER A 839 -16.63 -26.01 -22.49
C SER A 839 -17.97 -25.50 -21.92
#